data_21e54de151eec897222057aeb15afc21
#
_entry.id   21e54de151eec897222057aeb15afc21
#
_cell.length_a   1.000
_cell.length_b   1.000
_cell.length_c   1.000
_cell.angle_alpha   90.00
_cell.angle_beta   90.00
_cell.angle_gamma   90.00
#
_symmetry.space_group_name_H-M   'P 1'
#
loop_
_entity.id
_entity.type
_entity.pdbx_description
1 polymer ?
#
loop_
_entity_poly.entity_id
_entity_poly.type
_entity_poly.pdbx_seq_one_letter_code
_entity_poly.pdbx_strand_id
1 'polypeptide(L)'
;MDKPAIKKFAIWARNKLIADTKYRAGLVGVTETAVAEPLPQSTESVQFFDVGLPQPYRIEGEAVTQRQRFVAELNKETTKQGSYTAAYQTVVDKVAYTWFNRLIAVRYMEVNDLLPSRTRVLSSADGRAEPQIVTSPFDAVLDYTPAEQQQIVNLKNDNKLDEAFRLLFLKQCAALGDCLPRLFEQVDDYMPLLLALSFTDKDGVVCHLVNDIPESDWQDAVQIVGWLYQYYNTEPKAKVFADLNEHHIKISAANIPAATQLFTPDWIVRYMVENSLGRLYVDRRKKEGIFADGLSRVEMTSEEIEEVRIENEKIIAEQMGWQYYLPEAMQAPEVRAKLEENENKDWTPESLRCIDPCMGSGHILAYLFDVLMQIYRSAGYGDRDAAASIVEHNLYGLDIDDRAAQMAYFVVMMKGCHYDSRFLRRHLNPHVYAIQESGELTADALGRLGKQESTARALLDTFKNAKEYGSILQPKVTLAELDALQEQLREVDGASDMGSFTDQLVAGQLLRVLCPLMEQARMLVQKYDVVVTNPPYMGASNMNPRLNDFIKNRYPDYKSDFFSAFIVRGSEMTKPEGYCGYFTPYVWMFIKSYEKLREYLYTNTTVETLIQFEYSAFEEATVPVCTFAFKNSHISKKGCYLRLVDFRGGMEVQRQKTLEAIANHDCGFYYEQNSDNFNKIPGGPVAYWLSEHWLDLFEHSKKIAEVAKPRVGQNTGDNDRFLRLWQEVEISKIGFCVSHDSLATTKEKWIPYSKGGAFRRWYGNYYYVINWENDGKEIKDYAVVRNNGKHWSRYIQNMDYLCCEGVTWSDISSSKFACRYLPQGFICDVKGSSAYPDKKILGSYLAFLNS
;
A
#
# COMPACT_ATOMS: atom_id res chain seq x y z
N MET A 1 5.27 4.28 22.91
CA MET A 1 4.73 5.21 21.87
C MET A 1 3.24 5.37 22.07
N ASP A 2 2.76 6.59 22.34
CA ASP A 2 1.35 6.94 22.57
C ASP A 2 0.65 7.22 21.23
N LYS A 3 0.15 6.16 20.59
CA LYS A 3 -0.56 6.27 19.29
C LYS A 3 -1.81 7.17 19.34
N PRO A 4 -2.65 7.16 20.38
CA PRO A 4 -3.77 8.10 20.52
C PRO A 4 -3.33 9.58 20.50
N ALA A 5 -2.28 9.95 21.24
CA ALA A 5 -1.74 11.31 21.25
C ALA A 5 -1.22 11.71 19.87
N ILE A 6 -0.43 10.84 19.21
CA ILE A 6 0.10 11.07 17.87
C ILE A 6 -1.03 11.27 16.85
N LYS A 7 -2.08 10.44 16.91
CA LYS A 7 -3.25 10.54 16.03
C LYS A 7 -4.00 11.85 16.22
N LYS A 8 -4.27 12.21 17.46
CA LYS A 8 -4.96 13.47 17.80
C LYS A 8 -4.18 14.67 17.29
N PHE A 9 -2.87 14.69 17.54
CA PHE A 9 -1.98 15.75 17.06
C PHE A 9 -1.97 15.83 15.53
N ALA A 10 -1.75 14.74 14.81
CA ALA A 10 -1.60 14.76 13.36
C ALA A 10 -2.85 15.27 12.63
N ILE A 11 -4.05 14.84 13.07
CA ILE A 11 -5.34 15.31 12.51
C ILE A 11 -5.53 16.80 12.81
N TRP A 12 -5.30 17.22 14.05
CA TRP A 12 -5.42 18.61 14.46
C TRP A 12 -4.41 19.51 13.72
N ALA A 13 -3.13 19.10 13.64
CA ALA A 13 -2.06 19.88 13.02
C ALA A 13 -2.31 20.06 11.50
N ARG A 14 -2.86 19.05 10.82
CA ARG A 14 -3.28 19.20 9.42
C ARG A 14 -4.28 20.33 9.25
N ASN A 15 -5.36 20.33 10.03
CA ASN A 15 -6.41 21.32 9.92
C ASN A 15 -5.93 22.71 10.30
N LYS A 16 -5.08 22.81 11.34
CA LYS A 16 -4.46 24.06 11.77
C LYS A 16 -3.53 24.63 10.70
N LEU A 17 -2.63 23.84 10.12
CA LEU A 17 -1.71 24.31 9.06
C LEU A 17 -2.46 24.74 7.80
N ILE A 18 -3.52 24.05 7.42
CA ILE A 18 -4.38 24.46 6.29
C ILE A 18 -5.07 25.81 6.59
N ALA A 19 -5.64 25.95 7.79
CA ALA A 19 -6.28 27.19 8.20
C ALA A 19 -5.29 28.37 8.26
N ASP A 20 -4.11 28.15 8.84
CA ASP A 20 -3.06 29.15 8.93
C ASP A 20 -2.53 29.55 7.55
N THR A 21 -2.35 28.58 6.63
CA THR A 21 -1.94 28.85 5.25
C THR A 21 -3.01 29.67 4.50
N LYS A 22 -4.30 29.31 4.64
CA LYS A 22 -5.43 30.08 4.08
C LYS A 22 -5.47 31.52 4.63
N TYR A 23 -5.26 31.68 5.93
CA TYR A 23 -5.20 32.99 6.57
C TYR A 23 -4.05 33.84 6.00
N ARG A 24 -2.85 33.28 5.90
CA ARG A 24 -1.67 33.98 5.33
C ARG A 24 -1.87 34.33 3.86
N ALA A 25 -2.45 33.41 3.06
CA ALA A 25 -2.82 33.69 1.67
C ALA A 25 -3.83 34.84 1.56
N GLY A 26 -4.84 34.87 2.44
CA GLY A 26 -5.82 35.95 2.55
C GLY A 26 -5.19 37.30 2.81
N LEU A 27 -4.16 37.38 3.67
CA LEU A 27 -3.46 38.63 3.96
C LEU A 27 -2.77 39.24 2.73
N VAL A 28 -2.36 38.44 1.78
CA VAL A 28 -1.76 38.89 0.49
C VAL A 28 -2.76 38.94 -0.65
N GLY A 29 -4.07 38.98 -0.33
CA GLY A 29 -5.14 39.13 -1.28
C GLY A 29 -5.43 37.89 -2.13
N VAL A 30 -5.06 36.70 -1.70
CA VAL A 30 -5.33 35.43 -2.41
C VAL A 30 -6.30 34.60 -1.59
N THR A 31 -7.50 34.39 -2.07
CA THR A 31 -8.57 33.66 -1.38
C THR A 31 -8.99 32.43 -2.18
N GLU A 32 -9.85 31.61 -1.63
CA GLU A 32 -10.43 30.43 -2.29
C GLU A 32 -11.24 30.75 -3.54
N THR A 33 -11.69 32.01 -3.67
CA THR A 33 -12.57 32.43 -4.76
C THR A 33 -11.91 33.35 -5.78
N ALA A 34 -10.88 34.12 -5.39
CA ALA A 34 -10.26 35.12 -6.26
C ALA A 34 -8.84 35.50 -5.79
N VAL A 35 -8.10 36.10 -6.73
CA VAL A 35 -6.85 36.82 -6.49
C VAL A 35 -7.16 38.32 -6.59
N ALA A 36 -6.92 39.08 -5.51
CA ALA A 36 -7.09 40.52 -5.49
C ALA A 36 -5.90 41.22 -6.17
N GLU A 37 -6.21 42.28 -6.91
CA GLU A 37 -5.19 43.19 -7.44
C GLU A 37 -4.64 44.08 -6.33
N PRO A 38 -3.33 44.42 -6.37
CA PRO A 38 -2.76 45.40 -5.45
C PRO A 38 -3.48 46.77 -5.53
N LEU A 39 -3.66 47.45 -4.39
CA LEU A 39 -4.30 48.73 -4.33
C LEU A 39 -3.52 49.78 -5.14
N PRO A 40 -4.19 50.87 -5.63
CA PRO A 40 -3.59 51.90 -6.52
C PRO A 40 -2.31 52.57 -5.97
N GLN A 41 -2.12 52.61 -4.65
CA GLN A 41 -0.91 53.16 -4.02
C GLN A 41 0.29 52.20 -4.04
N SER A 42 0.14 51.00 -4.58
CA SER A 42 1.20 50.01 -4.67
C SER A 42 2.24 50.38 -5.73
N THR A 43 3.50 49.94 -5.49
CA THR A 43 4.62 50.08 -6.44
C THR A 43 5.14 48.68 -6.77
N GLU A 44 6.12 48.55 -7.66
CA GLU A 44 6.78 47.28 -7.98
C GLU A 44 7.44 46.63 -6.77
N SER A 45 7.94 47.41 -5.83
CA SER A 45 8.66 46.94 -4.65
C SER A 45 7.82 46.88 -3.36
N VAL A 46 6.65 47.55 -3.32
CA VAL A 46 5.76 47.61 -2.15
C VAL A 46 4.32 47.47 -2.60
N GLN A 47 3.63 46.48 -2.12
CA GLN A 47 2.22 46.25 -2.46
C GLN A 47 1.32 46.28 -1.23
N PHE A 48 0.09 46.81 -1.44
CA PHE A 48 -0.94 46.95 -0.42
C PHE A 48 -2.20 46.20 -0.85
N PHE A 49 -2.80 45.48 0.10
CA PHE A 49 -4.02 44.70 -0.14
C PHE A 49 -5.10 45.09 0.87
N ASP A 50 -6.32 45.35 0.37
CA ASP A 50 -7.48 45.46 1.24
C ASP A 50 -7.98 44.04 1.61
N VAL A 51 -7.78 43.69 2.86
CA VAL A 51 -8.13 42.37 3.41
C VAL A 51 -9.13 42.47 4.56
N GLY A 52 -9.86 43.63 4.64
CA GLY A 52 -10.83 43.87 5.70
C GLY A 52 -10.22 44.27 7.05
N LEU A 53 -8.94 44.59 7.09
CA LEU A 53 -8.26 45.13 8.28
C LEU A 53 -8.42 46.67 8.31
N PRO A 54 -8.28 47.33 9.50
CA PRO A 54 -8.37 48.79 9.61
C PRO A 54 -7.38 49.55 8.71
N GLN A 55 -6.25 48.90 8.39
CA GLN A 55 -5.26 49.39 7.44
C GLN A 55 -4.96 48.32 6.40
N PRO A 56 -4.70 48.67 5.11
CA PRO A 56 -4.29 47.73 4.10
C PRO A 56 -3.04 46.93 4.52
N TYR A 57 -3.07 45.65 4.26
CA TYR A 57 -1.91 44.81 4.54
C TYR A 57 -0.78 45.09 3.54
N ARG A 58 0.40 45.37 4.05
CA ARG A 58 1.59 45.75 3.27
C ARG A 58 2.54 44.59 3.12
N ILE A 59 3.03 44.33 1.92
CA ILE A 59 4.18 43.48 1.64
C ILE A 59 5.23 44.26 0.85
N GLU A 60 6.51 43.91 1.04
CA GLU A 60 7.64 44.57 0.35
C GLU A 60 8.79 43.63 0.05
N GLY A 61 9.64 44.03 -0.88
CA GLY A 61 10.87 43.29 -1.26
C GLY A 61 10.55 41.90 -1.76
N GLU A 62 11.21 40.91 -1.16
CA GLU A 62 11.09 39.51 -1.52
C GLU A 62 9.64 38.97 -1.42
N ALA A 63 8.85 39.42 -0.45
CA ALA A 63 7.46 39.01 -0.32
C ALA A 63 6.58 39.33 -1.53
N VAL A 64 6.90 40.40 -2.28
CA VAL A 64 6.21 40.76 -3.56
C VAL A 64 6.50 39.70 -4.62
N THR A 65 7.78 39.31 -4.76
CA THR A 65 8.19 38.26 -5.70
C THR A 65 7.58 36.90 -5.32
N GLN A 66 7.58 36.57 -4.04
CA GLN A 66 6.96 35.34 -3.52
C GLN A 66 5.47 35.30 -3.82
N ARG A 67 4.76 36.41 -3.66
CA ARG A 67 3.34 36.50 -4.04
C ARG A 67 3.13 36.28 -5.54
N GLN A 68 3.92 36.90 -6.39
CA GLN A 68 3.82 36.71 -7.85
C GLN A 68 3.99 35.23 -8.25
N ARG A 69 4.96 34.53 -7.66
CA ARG A 69 5.17 33.11 -7.88
C ARG A 69 4.03 32.25 -7.35
N PHE A 70 3.46 32.59 -6.20
CA PHE A 70 2.27 31.92 -5.66
C PHE A 70 1.08 32.02 -6.63
N VAL A 71 0.80 33.23 -7.15
CA VAL A 71 -0.26 33.44 -8.14
C VAL A 71 0.03 32.70 -9.46
N ALA A 72 1.29 32.68 -9.90
CA ALA A 72 1.68 31.93 -11.09
C ALA A 72 1.46 30.42 -10.92
N GLU A 73 1.80 29.83 -9.77
CA GLU A 73 1.54 28.41 -9.48
C GLU A 73 0.02 28.12 -9.42
N LEU A 74 -0.78 29.00 -8.81
CA LEU A 74 -2.23 28.87 -8.82
C LEU A 74 -2.81 28.89 -10.25
N ASN A 75 -2.32 29.74 -11.11
CA ASN A 75 -2.76 29.81 -12.51
C ASN A 75 -2.39 28.55 -13.28
N LYS A 76 -1.20 28.03 -13.07
CA LYS A 76 -0.73 26.77 -13.66
C LYS A 76 -1.61 25.59 -13.22
N GLU A 77 -1.87 25.46 -11.92
CA GLU A 77 -2.74 24.40 -11.39
C GLU A 77 -4.21 24.62 -11.84
N THR A 78 -4.69 25.83 -11.95
CA THR A 78 -6.03 26.14 -12.48
C THR A 78 -6.17 25.67 -13.93
N THR A 79 -5.15 25.89 -14.76
CA THR A 79 -5.14 25.42 -16.15
C THR A 79 -5.17 23.90 -16.21
N LYS A 80 -4.42 23.22 -15.34
CA LYS A 80 -4.35 21.77 -15.26
C LYS A 80 -5.66 21.13 -14.79
N GLN A 81 -6.31 21.73 -13.78
CA GLN A 81 -7.50 21.17 -13.15
C GLN A 81 -8.83 21.71 -13.70
N GLY A 82 -8.81 22.80 -14.44
CA GLY A 82 -10.01 23.47 -14.97
C GLY A 82 -10.87 24.16 -13.89
N SER A 83 -10.39 24.30 -12.65
CA SER A 83 -11.10 24.91 -11.53
C SER A 83 -10.13 25.65 -10.61
N TYR A 84 -10.37 26.95 -10.41
CA TYR A 84 -9.57 27.78 -9.50
C TYR A 84 -9.68 27.31 -8.04
N THR A 85 -10.89 27.02 -7.57
CA THR A 85 -11.11 26.55 -6.18
C THR A 85 -10.38 25.23 -5.91
N ALA A 86 -10.40 24.30 -6.86
CA ALA A 86 -9.66 23.03 -6.74
C ALA A 86 -8.15 23.26 -6.75
N ALA A 87 -7.65 24.14 -7.63
CA ALA A 87 -6.24 24.52 -7.69
C ALA A 87 -5.78 25.18 -6.38
N TYR A 88 -6.56 26.11 -5.85
CA TYR A 88 -6.29 26.78 -4.58
C TYR A 88 -6.16 25.76 -3.43
N GLN A 89 -7.12 24.84 -3.31
CA GLN A 89 -7.08 23.81 -2.29
C GLN A 89 -5.84 22.92 -2.43
N THR A 90 -5.49 22.52 -3.65
CA THR A 90 -4.31 21.70 -3.94
C THR A 90 -3.01 22.39 -3.52
N VAL A 91 -2.86 23.70 -3.83
CA VAL A 91 -1.66 24.46 -3.47
C VAL A 91 -1.59 24.70 -1.96
N VAL A 92 -2.72 25.01 -1.31
CA VAL A 92 -2.79 25.15 0.16
C VAL A 92 -2.42 23.83 0.86
N ASP A 93 -2.98 22.70 0.41
CA ASP A 93 -2.65 21.39 0.95
C ASP A 93 -1.15 21.05 0.77
N LYS A 94 -0.57 21.39 -0.40
CA LYS A 94 0.87 21.21 -0.68
C LYS A 94 1.73 21.99 0.32
N VAL A 95 1.40 23.26 0.55
CA VAL A 95 2.13 24.13 1.51
C VAL A 95 2.01 23.60 2.93
N ALA A 96 0.79 23.33 3.39
CA ALA A 96 0.53 22.83 4.75
C ALA A 96 1.30 21.54 5.03
N TYR A 97 1.29 20.63 4.06
CA TYR A 97 1.98 19.35 4.18
C TYR A 97 3.50 19.49 4.18
N THR A 98 4.05 20.36 3.33
CA THR A 98 5.49 20.62 3.28
C THR A 98 5.99 21.11 4.64
N TRP A 99 5.27 22.02 5.28
CA TRP A 99 5.64 22.52 6.61
C TRP A 99 5.45 21.46 7.70
N PHE A 100 4.39 20.64 7.60
CA PHE A 100 4.20 19.51 8.51
C PHE A 100 5.40 18.56 8.48
N ASN A 101 5.84 18.13 7.29
CA ASN A 101 6.98 17.23 7.14
C ASN A 101 8.27 17.82 7.72
N ARG A 102 8.53 19.10 7.46
CA ARG A 102 9.73 19.78 7.97
C ARG A 102 9.73 19.92 9.47
N LEU A 103 8.59 20.28 10.05
CA LEU A 103 8.45 20.37 11.51
C LEU A 103 8.70 19.01 12.19
N ILE A 104 8.13 17.94 11.65
CA ILE A 104 8.34 16.58 12.16
C ILE A 104 9.80 16.16 12.03
N ALA A 105 10.42 16.42 10.88
CA ALA A 105 11.81 16.07 10.64
C ALA A 105 12.75 16.81 11.61
N VAL A 106 12.55 18.13 11.76
CA VAL A 106 13.33 18.94 12.71
C VAL A 106 13.11 18.46 14.14
N ARG A 107 11.86 18.13 14.54
CA ARG A 107 11.57 17.61 15.89
C ARG A 107 12.28 16.28 16.15
N TYR A 108 12.20 15.35 15.19
CA TYR A 108 12.91 14.09 15.31
C TYR A 108 14.44 14.28 15.44
N MET A 109 15.00 15.13 14.57
CA MET A 109 16.45 15.38 14.58
C MET A 109 16.93 16.08 15.86
N GLU A 110 16.18 17.05 16.41
CA GLU A 110 16.59 17.74 17.64
C GLU A 110 16.52 16.83 18.87
N VAL A 111 15.53 15.93 18.97
CA VAL A 111 15.39 15.00 20.09
C VAL A 111 16.48 13.93 20.07
N ASN A 112 16.94 13.53 18.90
CA ASN A 112 17.96 12.50 18.72
C ASN A 112 19.37 13.06 18.49
N ASP A 113 19.60 14.36 18.73
CA ASP A 113 20.89 15.05 18.58
C ASP A 113 21.52 14.90 17.17
N LEU A 114 20.66 14.85 16.13
CA LEU A 114 21.06 14.66 14.73
C LEU A 114 21.16 15.97 13.93
N LEU A 115 20.78 17.12 14.53
CA LEU A 115 20.90 18.41 13.86
C LEU A 115 22.36 18.80 13.67
N PRO A 116 22.80 19.15 12.45
CA PRO A 116 24.18 19.63 12.21
C PRO A 116 24.55 20.88 13.03
N SER A 117 23.57 21.72 13.34
CA SER A 117 23.70 22.93 14.17
C SER A 117 23.90 22.65 15.67
N ARG A 118 23.63 21.42 16.12
CA ARG A 118 23.67 20.98 17.53
C ARG A 118 22.84 21.87 18.49
N THR A 119 21.85 22.56 17.97
CA THR A 119 20.96 23.45 18.69
C THR A 119 19.52 23.02 18.51
N ARG A 120 18.75 22.87 19.58
CA ARG A 120 17.33 22.58 19.48
C ARG A 120 16.57 23.77 18.87
N VAL A 121 15.76 23.48 17.87
CA VAL A 121 15.09 24.48 17.03
C VAL A 121 13.66 24.75 17.47
N LEU A 122 12.92 23.70 17.83
CA LEU A 122 11.51 23.79 18.23
C LEU A 122 11.32 23.79 19.75
N SER A 123 12.33 23.33 20.50
CA SER A 123 12.26 23.16 21.94
C SER A 123 13.55 23.62 22.64
N SER A 124 13.58 23.49 23.95
CA SER A 124 14.78 23.71 24.78
C SER A 124 15.12 22.42 25.54
N ALA A 125 16.41 22.09 25.65
CA ALA A 125 16.88 20.92 26.39
C ALA A 125 16.63 21.00 27.88
N ASP A 126 16.53 22.22 28.43
CA ASP A 126 16.28 22.51 29.86
C ASP A 126 14.78 22.72 30.16
N GLY A 127 13.90 22.45 29.24
CA GLY A 127 12.44 22.51 29.43
C GLY A 127 11.86 23.93 29.47
N ARG A 128 12.61 24.93 29.02
CA ARG A 128 12.06 26.29 28.85
C ARG A 128 11.04 26.33 27.71
N ALA A 129 10.08 27.25 27.83
CA ALA A 129 9.09 27.48 26.78
C ALA A 129 9.70 28.10 25.51
N GLU A 130 10.79 28.89 25.64
CA GLU A 130 11.52 29.50 24.54
C GLU A 130 12.46 28.47 23.88
N PRO A 131 12.39 28.23 22.56
CA PRO A 131 13.30 27.34 21.86
C PRO A 131 14.77 27.78 22.00
N GLN A 132 15.67 26.80 22.06
CA GLN A 132 17.11 27.10 22.27
C GLN A 132 17.67 28.00 21.16
N ILE A 133 17.26 27.80 19.92
CA ILE A 133 17.69 28.60 18.77
C ILE A 133 17.27 30.08 18.90
N VAL A 134 16.17 30.37 19.58
CA VAL A 134 15.74 31.77 19.87
C VAL A 134 16.54 32.33 21.03
N THR A 135 16.76 31.55 22.08
CA THR A 135 17.55 31.99 23.26
C THR A 135 18.98 32.34 22.86
N SER A 136 19.64 31.46 22.10
CA SER A 136 21.05 31.60 21.70
C SER A 136 21.23 31.41 20.19
N PRO A 137 20.76 32.34 19.34
CA PRO A 137 20.71 32.14 17.90
C PRO A 137 22.09 31.98 17.24
N PHE A 138 23.12 32.58 17.82
CA PHE A 138 24.48 32.57 17.25
C PHE A 138 25.37 31.44 17.79
N ASP A 139 24.86 30.63 18.73
CA ASP A 139 25.50 29.37 19.12
C ASP A 139 25.21 28.25 18.09
N ALA A 140 24.14 28.40 17.35
CA ALA A 140 23.83 27.53 16.23
C ALA A 140 24.83 27.77 15.06
N VAL A 141 25.43 26.68 14.56
CA VAL A 141 26.36 26.76 13.43
C VAL A 141 25.56 26.93 12.15
N LEU A 142 25.11 28.16 11.90
CA LEU A 142 24.33 28.52 10.69
C LEU A 142 25.00 29.72 10.01
N ASP A 143 24.96 29.76 8.68
CA ASP A 143 25.53 30.84 7.88
C ASP A 143 24.58 32.06 7.86
N TYR A 144 24.85 33.01 8.77
CA TYR A 144 24.14 34.28 8.81
C TYR A 144 24.89 35.37 8.08
N THR A 145 24.23 36.10 7.22
CA THR A 145 24.74 37.36 6.69
C THR A 145 24.76 38.43 7.80
N PRO A 146 25.63 39.45 7.72
CA PRO A 146 25.62 40.55 8.70
C PRO A 146 24.24 41.26 8.83
N ALA A 147 23.49 41.36 7.74
CA ALA A 147 22.15 41.93 7.71
C ALA A 147 21.15 41.08 8.53
N GLU A 148 21.21 39.77 8.36
CA GLU A 148 20.34 38.84 9.10
C GLU A 148 20.68 38.80 10.59
N GLN A 149 21.96 38.85 10.96
CA GLN A 149 22.38 38.95 12.35
C GLN A 149 21.78 40.21 13.01
N GLN A 150 21.90 41.35 12.32
CA GLN A 150 21.33 42.59 12.82
C GLN A 150 19.79 42.53 12.90
N GLN A 151 19.14 41.92 11.95
CA GLN A 151 17.67 41.73 11.92
C GLN A 151 17.22 40.87 13.12
N ILE A 152 17.91 39.75 13.40
CA ILE A 152 17.60 38.88 14.55
C ILE A 152 17.70 39.67 15.86
N VAL A 153 18.79 40.44 16.03
CA VAL A 153 19.00 41.29 17.22
C VAL A 153 17.88 42.32 17.36
N ASN A 154 17.51 43.01 16.28
CA ASN A 154 16.44 43.99 16.29
C ASN A 154 15.09 43.36 16.66
N LEU A 155 14.73 42.24 16.04
CA LEU A 155 13.48 41.53 16.34
C LEU A 155 13.40 41.09 17.81
N LYS A 156 14.49 40.60 18.38
CA LYS A 156 14.55 40.22 19.78
C LYS A 156 14.42 41.46 20.71
N ASN A 157 15.08 42.56 20.38
CA ASN A 157 14.99 43.81 21.15
C ASN A 157 13.57 44.40 21.10
N ASP A 158 12.88 44.26 19.96
CA ASP A 158 11.51 44.73 19.77
C ASP A 158 10.46 43.75 20.34
N ASN A 159 10.89 42.70 21.01
CA ASN A 159 10.05 41.60 21.53
C ASN A 159 9.19 40.89 20.46
N LYS A 160 9.66 40.89 19.22
CA LYS A 160 9.05 40.18 18.08
C LYS A 160 9.61 38.77 17.95
N LEU A 161 9.44 37.98 19.02
CA LEU A 161 10.11 36.69 19.18
C LEU A 161 9.67 35.65 18.13
N ASP A 162 8.38 35.64 17.72
CA ASP A 162 7.89 34.72 16.68
C ASP A 162 8.42 35.05 15.28
N GLU A 163 8.62 36.35 14.98
CA GLU A 163 9.27 36.76 13.72
C GLU A 163 10.74 36.32 13.68
N ALA A 164 11.45 36.50 14.80
CA ALA A 164 12.83 36.01 14.95
C ALA A 164 12.89 34.47 14.82
N PHE A 165 12.00 33.76 15.50
CA PHE A 165 11.89 32.30 15.42
C PHE A 165 11.64 31.81 13.99
N ARG A 166 10.72 32.43 13.29
CA ARG A 166 10.42 32.08 11.89
C ARG A 166 11.65 32.23 10.99
N LEU A 167 12.40 33.33 11.13
CA LEU A 167 13.63 33.55 10.36
C LEU A 167 14.68 32.48 10.68
N LEU A 168 14.89 32.16 11.95
CA LEU A 168 15.83 31.15 12.41
C LEU A 168 15.44 29.75 11.93
N PHE A 169 14.16 29.41 11.98
CA PHE A 169 13.66 28.14 11.47
C PHE A 169 13.87 27.99 9.95
N LEU A 170 13.60 29.07 9.18
CA LEU A 170 13.86 29.05 7.72
C LEU A 170 15.36 28.91 7.42
N LYS A 171 16.23 29.54 8.19
CA LYS A 171 17.69 29.36 8.06
C LYS A 171 18.12 27.92 8.37
N GLN A 172 17.57 27.32 9.43
CA GLN A 172 17.83 25.92 9.73
C GLN A 172 17.35 25.00 8.60
N CYS A 173 16.17 25.25 8.03
CA CYS A 173 15.66 24.50 6.87
C CYS A 173 16.58 24.64 5.65
N ALA A 174 17.09 25.85 5.38
CA ALA A 174 18.05 26.08 4.27
C ALA A 174 19.34 25.31 4.49
N ALA A 175 19.92 25.34 5.70
CA ALA A 175 21.12 24.56 6.03
C ALA A 175 20.90 23.04 5.95
N LEU A 176 19.70 22.56 6.25
CA LEU A 176 19.32 21.15 6.07
C LEU A 176 19.15 20.79 4.59
N GLY A 177 18.84 21.73 3.71
CA GLY A 177 18.76 21.55 2.28
C GLY A 177 20.06 21.04 1.64
N ASP A 178 21.21 21.42 2.18
CA ASP A 178 22.52 20.98 1.68
C ASP A 178 22.75 19.47 1.93
N CYS A 179 22.23 18.93 3.00
CA CYS A 179 22.45 17.53 3.39
C CYS A 179 21.22 16.63 3.24
N LEU A 180 20.03 17.19 3.17
CA LEU A 180 18.74 16.49 2.95
C LEU A 180 17.92 17.19 1.85
N PRO A 181 18.46 17.32 0.62
CA PRO A 181 17.87 18.14 -0.43
C PRO A 181 16.42 17.76 -0.75
N ARG A 182 16.06 16.48 -0.77
CA ARG A 182 14.71 16.05 -1.16
C ARG A 182 13.61 16.40 -0.16
N LEU A 183 13.95 16.71 1.09
CA LEU A 183 12.99 17.14 2.11
C LEU A 183 13.05 18.65 2.35
N PHE A 184 14.25 19.21 2.26
CA PHE A 184 14.51 20.62 2.54
C PHE A 184 14.98 21.39 1.32
N GLU A 185 14.73 20.86 0.09
CA GLU A 185 14.98 21.60 -1.18
C GLU A 185 14.60 23.07 -1.04
N GLN A 186 15.29 23.93 -1.82
CA GLN A 186 14.86 25.32 -1.93
C GLN A 186 13.38 25.32 -2.24
N VAL A 187 12.63 25.72 -1.25
CA VAL A 187 11.17 25.79 -1.28
C VAL A 187 10.80 26.57 -2.52
N ASP A 188 9.80 26.13 -3.25
CA ASP A 188 9.11 26.99 -4.19
C ASP A 188 9.05 28.36 -3.50
N ASP A 189 9.67 29.37 -4.07
CA ASP A 189 9.99 30.64 -3.39
C ASP A 189 8.81 31.36 -2.74
N TYR A 190 7.58 30.88 -2.95
CA TYR A 190 6.36 31.45 -2.34
C TYR A 190 5.97 30.81 -0.99
N MET A 191 6.44 29.61 -0.68
CA MET A 191 6.00 28.91 0.54
C MET A 191 6.38 29.61 1.84
N PRO A 192 7.55 30.28 1.96
CA PRO A 192 7.86 31.07 3.14
C PRO A 192 6.87 32.21 3.43
N LEU A 193 6.26 32.79 2.38
CA LEU A 193 5.23 33.83 2.54
C LEU A 193 3.99 33.28 3.28
N LEU A 194 3.65 32.02 3.05
CA LEU A 194 2.46 31.36 3.59
C LEU A 194 2.71 30.65 4.93
N LEU A 195 3.95 30.65 5.43
CA LEU A 195 4.28 30.03 6.71
C LEU A 195 3.81 30.88 7.88
N ALA A 196 2.89 30.33 8.67
CA ALA A 196 2.54 30.87 9.99
C ALA A 196 3.19 30.01 11.06
N LEU A 197 4.24 30.51 11.69
CA LEU A 197 4.99 29.78 12.72
C LEU A 197 5.12 30.66 13.97
N SER A 198 4.65 30.14 15.09
CA SER A 198 4.74 30.76 16.42
C SER A 198 5.04 29.70 17.46
N PHE A 199 5.92 30.00 18.39
CA PHE A 199 6.13 29.20 19.58
C PHE A 199 5.50 29.85 20.83
N THR A 200 5.10 31.11 20.74
CA THR A 200 4.42 31.83 21.83
C THR A 200 2.91 31.58 21.84
N ASP A 201 2.33 31.19 20.68
CA ASP A 201 0.93 30.82 20.60
C ASP A 201 0.72 29.41 21.19
N LYS A 202 -0.08 29.34 22.26
CA LYS A 202 -0.40 28.07 22.93
C LYS A 202 -1.20 27.12 22.02
N ASP A 203 -1.98 27.66 21.09
CA ASP A 203 -2.72 26.91 20.06
C ASP A 203 -1.91 26.79 18.75
N GLY A 204 -0.63 27.12 18.78
CA GLY A 204 0.29 27.01 17.65
C GLY A 204 0.80 25.58 17.45
N VAL A 205 1.07 25.21 16.18
CA VAL A 205 1.52 23.86 15.82
C VAL A 205 2.81 23.46 16.54
N VAL A 206 3.74 24.40 16.75
CA VAL A 206 5.01 24.13 17.46
C VAL A 206 4.75 23.77 18.92
N CYS A 207 3.87 24.52 19.60
CA CYS A 207 3.54 24.27 21.00
C CYS A 207 2.93 22.87 21.20
N HIS A 208 1.97 22.51 20.36
CA HIS A 208 1.34 21.19 20.40
C HIS A 208 2.30 20.05 20.00
N LEU A 209 3.16 20.26 18.99
CA LEU A 209 4.15 19.26 18.58
C LEU A 209 5.13 18.89 19.70
N VAL A 210 5.53 19.90 20.49
CA VAL A 210 6.50 19.73 21.58
C VAL A 210 5.84 19.15 22.83
N ASN A 211 4.59 19.55 23.15
CA ASN A 211 3.95 19.23 24.42
C ASN A 211 2.97 18.07 24.40
N ASP A 212 2.29 17.82 23.26
CA ASP A 212 1.25 16.77 23.18
C ASP A 212 1.82 15.37 22.92
N ILE A 213 3.02 15.29 22.34
CA ILE A 213 3.69 14.03 22.06
C ILE A 213 4.91 13.92 22.99
N PRO A 214 4.95 12.93 23.90
CA PRO A 214 6.07 12.72 24.82
C PRO A 214 7.41 12.62 24.09
N GLU A 215 8.46 13.27 24.61
CA GLU A 215 9.79 13.24 24.00
C GLU A 215 10.35 11.81 23.89
N SER A 216 10.01 10.93 24.84
CA SER A 216 10.37 9.51 24.81
C SER A 216 9.83 8.76 23.58
N ASP A 217 8.76 9.26 22.95
CA ASP A 217 8.19 8.62 21.75
C ASP A 217 8.98 8.95 20.48
N TRP A 218 9.84 9.98 20.53
CA TRP A 218 10.73 10.39 19.44
C TRP A 218 12.12 9.75 19.53
N GLN A 219 12.54 9.29 20.73
CA GLN A 219 13.87 8.73 20.96
C GLN A 219 14.04 7.40 20.24
N ASP A 220 15.02 7.33 19.34
CA ASP A 220 15.37 6.14 18.53
C ASP A 220 14.21 5.48 17.76
N ALA A 221 13.07 6.17 17.66
CA ALA A 221 11.82 5.65 17.14
C ALA A 221 11.45 6.31 15.82
N VAL A 222 12.22 6.06 14.74
CA VAL A 222 11.96 6.65 13.41
C VAL A 222 10.57 6.30 12.85
N GLN A 223 9.94 5.25 13.35
CA GLN A 223 8.58 4.82 13.00
C GLN A 223 7.51 5.88 13.36
N ILE A 224 7.78 6.79 14.30
CA ILE A 224 6.83 7.86 14.63
C ILE A 224 6.51 8.73 13.42
N VAL A 225 7.49 8.92 12.53
CA VAL A 225 7.32 9.66 11.28
C VAL A 225 6.25 9.00 10.39
N GLY A 226 6.27 7.68 10.32
CA GLY A 226 5.27 6.89 9.58
C GLY A 226 3.87 7.01 10.17
N TRP A 227 3.72 6.94 11.50
CA TRP A 227 2.44 7.12 12.17
C TRP A 227 1.86 8.53 11.97
N LEU A 228 2.70 9.56 12.08
CA LEU A 228 2.30 10.94 11.83
C LEU A 228 1.81 11.14 10.39
N TYR A 229 2.52 10.58 9.40
CA TYR A 229 2.10 10.58 8.01
C TYR A 229 0.74 9.89 7.80
N GLN A 230 0.54 8.71 8.37
CA GLN A 230 -0.70 7.99 8.26
C GLN A 230 -1.88 8.76 8.85
N TYR A 231 -1.72 9.26 10.09
CA TYR A 231 -2.81 9.94 10.78
C TYR A 231 -3.13 11.31 10.19
N TYR A 232 -2.16 11.99 9.57
CA TYR A 232 -2.40 13.20 8.79
C TYR A 232 -3.43 12.98 7.66
N ASN A 233 -3.43 11.81 7.05
CA ASN A 233 -4.31 11.46 5.94
C ASN A 233 -5.64 10.78 6.37
N THR A 234 -5.95 10.71 7.66
CA THR A 234 -7.17 10.03 8.17
C THR A 234 -8.46 10.64 7.62
N GLU A 235 -8.60 11.97 7.65
CA GLU A 235 -9.80 12.64 7.15
C GLU A 235 -9.93 12.60 5.62
N PRO A 236 -8.88 12.83 4.82
CA PRO A 236 -8.92 12.59 3.38
C PRO A 236 -9.35 11.19 3.01
N LYS A 237 -8.82 10.17 3.71
CA LYS A 237 -9.21 8.77 3.51
C LYS A 237 -10.70 8.55 3.79
N ALA A 238 -11.19 9.04 4.92
CA ALA A 238 -12.61 8.92 5.30
C ALA A 238 -13.54 9.57 4.25
N LYS A 239 -13.16 10.75 3.73
CA LYS A 239 -13.91 11.44 2.67
C LYS A 239 -13.96 10.61 1.38
N VAL A 240 -12.83 10.06 0.92
CA VAL A 240 -12.79 9.24 -0.30
C VAL A 240 -13.70 8.01 -0.17
N PHE A 241 -13.73 7.35 0.99
CA PHE A 241 -14.61 6.21 1.22
C PHE A 241 -16.09 6.61 1.37
N ALA A 242 -16.40 7.78 1.93
CA ALA A 242 -17.77 8.32 1.95
C ALA A 242 -18.25 8.61 0.51
N ASP A 243 -17.45 9.29 -0.30
CA ASP A 243 -17.74 9.56 -1.71
C ASP A 243 -17.96 8.27 -2.52
N LEU A 244 -17.16 7.23 -2.26
CA LEU A 244 -17.29 5.93 -2.92
C LEU A 244 -18.59 5.19 -2.51
N ASN A 245 -18.92 5.16 -1.21
CA ASN A 245 -20.00 4.36 -0.67
C ASN A 245 -21.36 5.05 -0.81
N GLU A 246 -21.44 6.36 -0.57
CA GLU A 246 -22.68 7.13 -0.55
C GLU A 246 -23.02 7.74 -1.93
N HIS A 247 -21.99 8.19 -2.65
CA HIS A 247 -22.18 8.88 -3.93
C HIS A 247 -21.75 8.07 -5.14
N HIS A 248 -21.21 6.86 -4.94
CA HIS A 248 -20.70 5.96 -6.00
C HIS A 248 -19.63 6.58 -6.90
N ILE A 249 -18.88 7.56 -6.36
CA ILE A 249 -17.78 8.23 -7.06
C ILE A 249 -16.56 7.31 -7.03
N LYS A 250 -16.02 6.99 -8.19
CA LYS A 250 -14.80 6.18 -8.34
C LYS A 250 -13.57 6.91 -7.80
N ILE A 251 -12.59 6.15 -7.31
CA ILE A 251 -11.33 6.69 -6.81
C ILE A 251 -10.57 7.35 -7.97
N SER A 252 -10.36 8.66 -7.89
CA SER A 252 -9.59 9.43 -8.88
C SER A 252 -8.08 9.23 -8.68
N ALA A 253 -7.26 9.56 -9.69
CA ALA A 253 -5.81 9.51 -9.59
C ALA A 253 -5.27 10.26 -8.35
N ALA A 254 -5.79 11.46 -8.09
CA ALA A 254 -5.40 12.27 -6.93
C ALA A 254 -5.77 11.63 -5.57
N ASN A 255 -6.77 10.76 -5.55
CA ASN A 255 -7.29 10.13 -4.34
C ASN A 255 -6.71 8.73 -4.08
N ILE A 256 -5.97 8.14 -5.05
CA ILE A 256 -5.34 6.83 -4.89
C ILE A 256 -4.46 6.78 -3.63
N PRO A 257 -3.55 7.74 -3.37
CA PRO A 257 -2.70 7.70 -2.18
C PRO A 257 -3.51 7.63 -0.87
N ALA A 258 -4.53 8.49 -0.72
CA ALA A 258 -5.37 8.50 0.48
C ALA A 258 -6.23 7.23 0.63
N ALA A 259 -6.75 6.70 -0.49
CA ALA A 259 -7.60 5.50 -0.49
C ALA A 259 -6.82 4.21 -0.16
N THR A 260 -5.56 4.12 -0.57
CA THR A 260 -4.77 2.89 -0.49
C THR A 260 -3.73 2.89 0.63
N GLN A 261 -3.60 4.00 1.35
CA GLN A 261 -2.67 4.10 2.46
C GLN A 261 -3.08 3.18 3.61
N LEU A 262 -2.20 2.22 3.92
CA LEU A 262 -2.33 1.29 5.04
C LEU A 262 -0.95 1.11 5.70
N PHE A 263 -0.90 1.30 7.01
CA PHE A 263 0.34 1.10 7.76
C PHE A 263 0.44 -0.36 8.23
N THR A 264 1.48 -1.04 7.78
CA THR A 264 1.72 -2.43 8.19
C THR A 264 2.19 -2.47 9.64
N PRO A 265 1.57 -3.29 10.53
CA PRO A 265 2.07 -3.48 11.89
C PRO A 265 3.54 -3.90 11.93
N ASP A 266 4.33 -3.32 12.84
CA ASP A 266 5.78 -3.52 12.92
C ASP A 266 6.20 -5.00 12.92
N TRP A 267 5.52 -5.83 13.71
CA TRP A 267 5.84 -7.25 13.79
C TRP A 267 5.57 -8.02 12.47
N ILE A 268 4.59 -7.54 11.64
CA ILE A 268 4.35 -8.10 10.31
C ILE A 268 5.46 -7.70 9.34
N VAL A 269 5.93 -6.44 9.43
CA VAL A 269 7.10 -6.00 8.66
C VAL A 269 8.31 -6.86 8.99
N ARG A 270 8.55 -7.11 10.29
CA ARG A 270 9.61 -7.99 10.75
C ARG A 270 9.46 -9.40 10.17
N TYR A 271 8.26 -9.97 10.27
CA TYR A 271 7.97 -11.29 9.71
C TYR A 271 8.25 -11.34 8.21
N MET A 272 7.78 -10.36 7.42
CA MET A 272 8.02 -10.33 5.97
C MET A 272 9.50 -10.25 5.62
N VAL A 273 10.25 -9.40 6.29
CA VAL A 273 11.69 -9.18 6.01
C VAL A 273 12.53 -10.37 6.49
N GLU A 274 12.25 -10.89 7.69
CA GLU A 274 12.97 -12.02 8.26
C GLU A 274 12.75 -13.31 7.44
N ASN A 275 11.55 -13.50 6.85
CA ASN A 275 11.21 -14.65 6.02
C ASN A 275 11.44 -14.40 4.50
N SER A 276 12.03 -13.28 4.11
CA SER A 276 12.50 -13.03 2.74
C SER A 276 14.00 -12.74 2.70
N LEU A 277 14.44 -11.56 3.13
CA LEU A 277 15.86 -11.20 3.20
C LEU A 277 16.62 -12.09 4.20
N GLY A 278 16.03 -12.32 5.37
CA GLY A 278 16.60 -13.23 6.38
C GLY A 278 16.70 -14.65 5.85
N ARG A 279 15.66 -15.17 5.17
CA ARG A 279 15.68 -16.49 4.53
C ARG A 279 16.78 -16.57 3.48
N LEU A 280 16.91 -15.57 2.61
CA LEU A 280 17.96 -15.52 1.61
C LEU A 280 19.36 -15.58 2.25
N TYR A 281 19.57 -14.86 3.35
CA TYR A 281 20.81 -14.88 4.11
C TYR A 281 21.08 -16.28 4.71
N VAL A 282 20.08 -16.88 5.37
CA VAL A 282 20.20 -18.21 5.95
C VAL A 282 20.53 -19.25 4.88
N ASP A 283 19.86 -19.20 3.73
CA ASP A 283 20.15 -20.12 2.61
C ASP A 283 21.59 -19.97 2.11
N ARG A 284 22.14 -18.74 2.10
CA ARG A 284 23.54 -18.50 1.71
C ARG A 284 24.53 -18.95 2.77
N ARG A 285 24.18 -18.80 4.06
CA ARG A 285 25.02 -19.25 5.18
C ARG A 285 25.12 -20.78 5.27
N LYS A 286 24.08 -21.52 4.94
CA LYS A 286 24.09 -22.99 4.89
C LYS A 286 25.18 -23.53 3.97
N LYS A 287 25.51 -22.82 2.88
CA LYS A 287 26.53 -23.19 1.90
C LYS A 287 27.95 -23.05 2.40
N GLU A 288 28.20 -22.12 3.32
CA GLU A 288 29.52 -21.92 3.91
C GLU A 288 29.91 -23.05 4.87
N GLY A 289 29.04 -24.08 5.00
CA GLY A 289 29.33 -25.24 5.80
C GLY A 289 29.26 -25.05 7.32
N ILE A 290 28.53 -24.02 7.75
CA ILE A 290 28.28 -23.74 9.16
C ILE A 290 27.22 -24.71 9.68
N PHE A 291 27.62 -25.95 9.79
CA PHE A 291 26.97 -26.95 10.63
C PHE A 291 27.64 -26.94 12.00
N ALA A 292 26.79 -27.09 13.04
CA ALA A 292 27.28 -27.20 14.41
C ALA A 292 28.48 -28.17 14.52
N ASP A 293 29.48 -27.72 15.24
CA ASP A 293 30.76 -28.40 15.43
C ASP A 293 30.63 -29.90 15.62
N GLY A 294 31.23 -30.65 14.70
CA GLY A 294 31.68 -31.99 14.95
C GLY A 294 30.71 -33.15 14.73
N LEU A 295 29.49 -32.94 14.22
CA LEU A 295 28.58 -34.03 13.89
C LEU A 295 28.86 -34.59 12.49
N SER A 296 29.28 -35.86 12.42
CA SER A 296 29.46 -36.56 11.14
C SER A 296 28.09 -36.91 10.54
N ARG A 297 27.78 -36.45 9.34
CA ARG A 297 26.55 -36.79 8.58
C ARG A 297 26.40 -38.32 8.31
N VAL A 298 27.46 -39.08 8.49
CA VAL A 298 27.52 -40.52 8.10
C VAL A 298 26.74 -41.42 9.06
N GLU A 299 26.40 -40.95 10.25
CA GLU A 299 25.71 -41.72 11.29
C GLU A 299 24.29 -41.28 11.59
N MET A 300 23.77 -40.26 10.88
CA MET A 300 22.45 -39.68 11.13
C MET A 300 21.41 -40.14 10.10
N THR A 301 20.17 -40.32 10.54
CA THR A 301 19.03 -40.53 9.66
C THR A 301 18.68 -39.25 8.93
N SER A 302 17.94 -39.34 7.83
CA SER A 302 17.48 -38.15 7.09
C SER A 302 16.59 -37.22 7.95
N GLU A 303 15.83 -37.79 8.87
CA GLU A 303 14.96 -37.05 9.80
C GLU A 303 15.82 -36.28 10.83
N GLU A 304 16.81 -36.92 11.44
CA GLU A 304 17.74 -36.22 12.33
C GLU A 304 18.55 -35.14 11.66
N ILE A 305 18.90 -35.28 10.38
CA ILE A 305 19.56 -34.22 9.58
C ILE A 305 18.63 -33.02 9.42
N GLU A 306 17.35 -33.23 9.13
CA GLU A 306 16.35 -32.14 9.01
C GLU A 306 16.11 -31.44 10.37
N GLU A 307 16.05 -32.18 11.48
CA GLU A 307 15.93 -31.58 12.83
C GLU A 307 17.13 -30.69 13.17
N VAL A 308 18.36 -31.20 12.93
CA VAL A 308 19.58 -30.40 13.13
C VAL A 308 19.60 -29.16 12.24
N ARG A 309 19.14 -29.29 11.01
CA ARG A 309 19.01 -28.11 10.09
C ARG A 309 18.07 -27.09 10.64
N ILE A 310 16.88 -27.50 11.08
CA ILE A 310 15.87 -26.57 11.66
C ILE A 310 16.46 -25.88 12.89
N GLU A 311 17.14 -26.61 13.75
CA GLU A 311 17.76 -26.04 14.94
C GLU A 311 18.88 -25.03 14.60
N ASN A 312 19.69 -25.32 13.57
CA ASN A 312 20.72 -24.40 13.08
C ASN A 312 20.09 -23.12 12.50
N GLU A 313 18.96 -23.20 11.80
CA GLU A 313 18.23 -22.02 11.32
C GLU A 313 17.72 -21.16 12.49
N LYS A 314 17.21 -21.81 13.56
CA LYS A 314 16.78 -21.09 14.79
C LYS A 314 17.96 -20.41 15.47
N ILE A 315 19.09 -21.07 15.60
CA ILE A 315 20.33 -20.52 16.21
C ILE A 315 20.79 -19.29 15.39
N ILE A 316 20.81 -19.37 14.06
CA ILE A 316 21.18 -18.23 13.21
C ILE A 316 20.18 -17.07 13.42
N ALA A 317 18.88 -17.35 13.42
CA ALA A 317 17.85 -16.35 13.63
C ALA A 317 17.97 -15.69 15.01
N GLU A 318 18.23 -16.44 16.07
CA GLU A 318 18.47 -15.92 17.43
C GLU A 318 19.73 -15.04 17.50
N GLN A 319 20.85 -15.48 16.90
CA GLN A 319 22.08 -14.68 16.82
C GLN A 319 21.87 -13.37 16.08
N MET A 320 21.00 -13.36 15.07
CA MET A 320 20.62 -12.18 14.31
C MET A 320 19.52 -11.35 14.99
N GLY A 321 18.89 -11.84 16.07
CA GLY A 321 17.79 -11.20 16.78
C GLY A 321 16.45 -11.22 16.01
N TRP A 322 16.26 -12.19 15.12
CA TRP A 322 15.05 -12.34 14.31
C TRP A 322 14.00 -13.18 15.04
N GLN A 323 13.04 -12.51 15.65
CA GLN A 323 12.01 -13.16 16.47
C GLN A 323 10.88 -13.80 15.64
N TYR A 324 10.68 -13.34 14.41
CA TYR A 324 9.58 -13.76 13.54
C TYR A 324 10.07 -14.65 12.38
N TYR A 325 11.32 -15.05 12.39
CA TYR A 325 11.85 -16.01 11.43
C TYR A 325 11.25 -17.39 11.66
N LEU A 326 10.63 -17.95 10.62
CA LEU A 326 10.02 -19.28 10.65
C LEU A 326 10.94 -20.23 9.89
N PRO A 327 11.56 -21.22 10.57
CA PRO A 327 12.42 -22.19 9.91
C PRO A 327 11.73 -22.92 8.75
N GLU A 328 12.50 -23.40 7.78
CA GLU A 328 11.96 -24.16 6.66
C GLU A 328 11.34 -25.47 7.15
N ALA A 329 10.18 -25.86 6.58
CA ALA A 329 9.50 -27.11 6.86
C ALA A 329 10.42 -28.34 6.65
N MET A 330 10.15 -29.43 7.34
CA MET A 330 10.84 -30.71 7.11
C MET A 330 10.58 -31.23 5.69
N GLN A 331 11.64 -31.55 4.96
CA GLN A 331 11.55 -31.98 3.56
C GLN A 331 11.93 -33.47 3.44
N ALA A 332 11.35 -34.13 2.44
CA ALA A 332 11.77 -35.47 2.05
C ALA A 332 13.25 -35.46 1.52
N PRO A 333 14.02 -36.55 1.70
CA PRO A 333 15.43 -36.58 1.29
C PRO A 333 15.67 -36.21 -0.18
N GLU A 334 14.79 -36.62 -1.06
CA GLU A 334 14.90 -36.32 -2.52
C GLU A 334 14.69 -34.85 -2.82
N VAL A 335 13.83 -34.17 -2.03
CA VAL A 335 13.60 -32.74 -2.14
C VAL A 335 14.79 -31.97 -1.59
N ARG A 336 15.33 -32.42 -0.43
CA ARG A 336 16.50 -31.79 0.16
C ARG A 336 17.72 -31.85 -0.76
N ALA A 337 17.98 -32.96 -1.41
CA ALA A 337 19.07 -33.12 -2.36
C ALA A 337 18.97 -32.12 -3.52
N LYS A 338 17.75 -31.91 -4.06
CA LYS A 338 17.50 -30.89 -5.11
C LYS A 338 17.70 -29.46 -4.64
N LEU A 339 17.34 -29.16 -3.38
CA LEU A 339 17.56 -27.84 -2.80
C LEU A 339 19.06 -27.54 -2.65
N GLU A 340 19.85 -28.53 -2.28
CA GLU A 340 21.31 -28.41 -2.14
C GLU A 340 22.04 -28.26 -3.49
N GLU A 341 21.52 -28.81 -4.59
CA GLU A 341 22.09 -28.66 -5.94
C GLU A 341 21.97 -27.24 -6.49
N ASN A 342 20.86 -26.57 -6.20
CA ASN A 342 20.54 -25.26 -6.76
C ASN A 342 21.13 -24.07 -5.99
N GLU A 343 22.07 -24.33 -5.10
CA GLU A 343 22.61 -23.29 -4.25
C GLU A 343 23.67 -22.41 -4.93
N ASN A 344 23.47 -21.07 -4.94
CA ASN A 344 24.42 -20.10 -5.51
C ASN A 344 25.55 -19.76 -4.54
N LYS A 345 26.79 -19.78 -4.99
CA LYS A 345 27.98 -19.80 -4.12
C LYS A 345 28.62 -18.43 -3.86
N ASP A 346 28.48 -17.48 -4.76
CA ASP A 346 29.20 -16.20 -4.69
C ASP A 346 28.26 -15.03 -4.43
N TRP A 347 28.41 -14.42 -3.27
CA TRP A 347 27.69 -13.20 -2.92
C TRP A 347 28.48 -12.35 -1.94
N THR A 348 28.26 -11.04 -1.99
CA THR A 348 28.71 -10.10 -0.98
C THR A 348 27.53 -9.28 -0.49
N PRO A 349 27.56 -8.70 0.71
CA PRO A 349 26.47 -7.84 1.19
C PRO A 349 26.12 -6.71 0.21
N GLU A 350 27.11 -6.10 -0.48
CA GLU A 350 26.92 -5.03 -1.45
C GLU A 350 26.19 -5.49 -2.72
N SER A 351 26.25 -6.79 -3.03
CA SER A 351 25.57 -7.34 -4.22
C SER A 351 24.07 -7.50 -4.05
N LEU A 352 23.56 -7.44 -2.79
CA LEU A 352 22.16 -7.58 -2.47
C LEU A 352 21.36 -6.35 -2.89
N ARG A 353 20.21 -6.55 -3.52
CA ARG A 353 19.27 -5.49 -3.87
C ARG A 353 17.90 -5.80 -3.34
N CYS A 354 17.38 -4.92 -2.49
CA CYS A 354 16.07 -5.06 -1.84
C CYS A 354 15.18 -3.88 -2.23
N ILE A 355 13.95 -4.13 -2.67
CA ILE A 355 13.01 -3.07 -3.02
C ILE A 355 11.67 -3.21 -2.28
N ASP A 356 11.12 -2.06 -1.88
CA ASP A 356 9.71 -1.89 -1.60
C ASP A 356 9.08 -1.02 -2.71
N PRO A 357 8.32 -1.62 -3.66
CA PRO A 357 7.71 -0.87 -4.77
C PRO A 357 6.47 -0.06 -4.37
N CYS A 358 6.00 -0.14 -3.12
CA CYS A 358 4.88 0.64 -2.55
C CYS A 358 5.25 1.12 -1.13
N MET A 359 6.40 1.78 -1.01
CA MET A 359 7.12 1.98 0.25
C MET A 359 6.38 2.85 1.28
N GLY A 360 5.35 3.60 0.90
CA GLY A 360 4.71 4.56 1.79
C GLY A 360 5.73 5.49 2.44
N SER A 361 5.67 5.64 3.76
CA SER A 361 6.64 6.42 4.55
C SER A 361 7.95 5.69 4.87
N GLY A 362 8.22 4.53 4.25
CA GLY A 362 9.50 3.82 4.38
C GLY A 362 9.62 2.87 5.57
N HIS A 363 8.52 2.44 6.17
CA HIS A 363 8.55 1.55 7.34
C HIS A 363 9.22 0.20 7.06
N ILE A 364 8.92 -0.41 5.90
CA ILE A 364 9.58 -1.66 5.46
C ILE A 364 11.05 -1.40 5.16
N LEU A 365 11.39 -0.29 4.49
CA LEU A 365 12.78 0.09 4.20
C LEU A 365 13.61 0.26 5.48
N ALA A 366 13.02 0.82 6.54
CA ALA A 366 13.68 0.99 7.83
C ALA A 366 14.11 -0.35 8.45
N TYR A 367 13.24 -1.37 8.36
CA TYR A 367 13.58 -2.68 8.91
C TYR A 367 14.48 -3.51 7.97
N LEU A 368 14.33 -3.35 6.65
CA LEU A 368 15.32 -3.88 5.69
C LEU A 368 16.72 -3.33 5.98
N PHE A 369 16.83 -2.03 6.32
CA PHE A 369 18.10 -1.42 6.75
C PHE A 369 18.68 -2.14 7.97
N ASP A 370 17.87 -2.39 9.00
CA ASP A 370 18.31 -3.07 10.23
C ASP A 370 18.84 -4.47 9.96
N VAL A 371 18.11 -5.25 9.16
CA VAL A 371 18.53 -6.61 8.80
C VAL A 371 19.80 -6.60 7.93
N LEU A 372 19.91 -5.67 6.98
CA LEU A 372 21.13 -5.48 6.20
C LEU A 372 22.33 -5.10 7.09
N MET A 373 22.17 -4.22 8.06
CA MET A 373 23.22 -3.88 9.03
C MET A 373 23.72 -5.13 9.79
N GLN A 374 22.81 -6.01 10.19
CA GLN A 374 23.18 -7.28 10.83
C GLN A 374 23.96 -8.17 9.85
N ILE A 375 23.54 -8.26 8.59
CA ILE A 375 24.24 -9.03 7.55
C ILE A 375 25.64 -8.47 7.31
N TYR A 376 25.81 -7.15 7.18
CA TYR A 376 27.12 -6.52 7.01
C TYR A 376 28.05 -6.75 8.22
N ARG A 377 27.51 -6.63 9.44
CA ARG A 377 28.28 -6.92 10.67
C ARG A 377 28.74 -8.37 10.71
N SER A 378 27.87 -9.32 10.33
CA SER A 378 28.24 -10.73 10.28
C SER A 378 29.34 -11.03 9.23
N ALA A 379 29.45 -10.19 8.19
CA ALA A 379 30.49 -10.24 7.18
C ALA A 379 31.75 -9.43 7.57
N GLY A 380 31.80 -8.85 8.78
CA GLY A 380 32.96 -8.15 9.32
C GLY A 380 33.10 -6.67 8.93
N TYR A 381 32.06 -6.07 8.37
CA TYR A 381 32.09 -4.63 8.01
C TYR A 381 31.92 -3.73 9.25
N GLY A 382 32.58 -2.58 9.23
CA GLY A 382 32.37 -1.53 10.21
C GLY A 382 31.02 -0.81 10.03
N ASP A 383 30.35 -0.45 11.10
CA ASP A 383 28.99 0.15 11.09
C ASP A 383 28.84 1.33 10.14
N ARG A 384 29.83 2.25 10.10
CA ARG A 384 29.79 3.45 9.25
C ARG A 384 29.82 3.14 7.76
N ASP A 385 30.65 2.18 7.39
CA ASP A 385 30.82 1.82 5.97
C ASP A 385 29.65 0.92 5.53
N ALA A 386 29.18 0.04 6.41
CA ALA A 386 27.96 -0.73 6.20
C ALA A 386 26.76 0.17 5.94
N ALA A 387 26.53 1.17 6.82
CA ALA A 387 25.40 2.09 6.67
C ALA A 387 25.45 2.88 5.34
N ALA A 388 26.63 3.33 4.93
CA ALA A 388 26.81 4.01 3.64
C ALA A 388 26.53 3.07 2.46
N SER A 389 27.11 1.88 2.47
CA SER A 389 26.94 0.87 1.43
C SER A 389 25.46 0.43 1.28
N ILE A 390 24.74 0.26 2.40
CA ILE A 390 23.32 -0.07 2.37
C ILE A 390 22.51 0.95 1.60
N VAL A 391 22.76 2.24 1.83
CA VAL A 391 22.03 3.33 1.17
C VAL A 391 22.39 3.44 -0.31
N GLU A 392 23.64 3.21 -0.66
CA GLU A 392 24.12 3.32 -2.05
C GLU A 392 23.81 2.09 -2.91
N HIS A 393 23.77 0.90 -2.33
CA HIS A 393 23.75 -0.33 -3.12
C HIS A 393 22.54 -1.25 -2.86
N ASN A 394 21.99 -1.26 -1.65
CA ASN A 394 21.06 -2.31 -1.25
C ASN A 394 19.59 -1.90 -1.23
N LEU A 395 19.27 -0.66 -0.80
CA LEU A 395 17.89 -0.25 -0.56
C LEU A 395 17.30 0.54 -1.72
N TYR A 396 16.12 0.11 -2.14
CA TYR A 396 15.35 0.74 -3.21
C TYR A 396 13.89 0.91 -2.76
N GLY A 397 13.28 2.03 -3.08
CA GLY A 397 11.89 2.31 -2.73
C GLY A 397 11.19 3.18 -3.75
N LEU A 398 9.94 2.82 -4.09
CA LEU A 398 9.07 3.59 -4.98
C LEU A 398 7.71 3.81 -4.33
N ASP A 399 7.14 4.99 -4.53
CA ASP A 399 5.75 5.30 -4.19
C ASP A 399 5.15 6.26 -5.21
N ILE A 400 3.83 6.37 -5.28
CA ILE A 400 3.16 7.37 -6.13
C ILE A 400 3.02 8.73 -5.44
N ASP A 401 3.06 8.77 -4.11
CA ASP A 401 2.91 10.00 -3.32
C ASP A 401 4.28 10.63 -3.04
N ASP A 402 4.49 11.85 -3.55
CA ASP A 402 5.71 12.63 -3.32
C ASP A 402 5.98 12.84 -1.82
N ARG A 403 4.92 12.97 -1.04
CA ARG A 403 4.96 13.21 0.40
C ARG A 403 5.46 11.97 1.15
N ALA A 404 4.93 10.81 0.78
CA ALA A 404 5.39 9.52 1.32
C ALA A 404 6.86 9.30 1.01
N ALA A 405 7.28 9.55 -0.23
CA ALA A 405 8.66 9.40 -0.66
C ALA A 405 9.63 10.33 0.08
N GLN A 406 9.23 11.57 0.39
CA GLN A 406 10.02 12.48 1.22
C GLN A 406 10.23 11.92 2.62
N MET A 407 9.19 11.34 3.23
CA MET A 407 9.30 10.72 4.54
C MET A 407 10.15 9.46 4.51
N ALA A 408 9.97 8.60 3.50
CA ALA A 408 10.79 7.39 3.32
C ALA A 408 12.29 7.74 3.12
N TYR A 409 12.57 8.75 2.31
CA TYR A 409 13.92 9.30 2.15
C TYR A 409 14.50 9.74 3.50
N PHE A 410 13.73 10.52 4.28
CA PHE A 410 14.15 10.98 5.61
C PHE A 410 14.40 9.79 6.55
N VAL A 411 13.50 8.82 6.60
CA VAL A 411 13.63 7.62 7.44
C VAL A 411 14.91 6.86 7.12
N VAL A 412 15.22 6.61 5.84
CA VAL A 412 16.45 5.92 5.42
C VAL A 412 17.71 6.70 5.81
N MET A 413 17.70 8.03 5.63
CA MET A 413 18.84 8.88 6.04
C MET A 413 19.04 8.89 7.55
N MET A 414 17.97 8.94 8.34
CA MET A 414 18.05 8.90 9.80
C MET A 414 18.54 7.55 10.32
N LYS A 415 18.19 6.45 9.66
CA LYS A 415 18.79 5.13 9.97
C LYS A 415 20.30 5.14 9.78
N GLY A 416 20.80 5.75 8.72
CA GLY A 416 22.23 5.93 8.50
C GLY A 416 22.90 6.80 9.58
N CYS A 417 22.26 7.89 9.98
CA CYS A 417 22.74 8.80 11.03
C CYS A 417 22.90 8.11 12.39
N HIS A 418 22.08 7.13 12.70
CA HIS A 418 22.16 6.35 13.94
C HIS A 418 23.53 5.64 14.06
N TYR A 419 24.12 5.21 12.94
CA TYR A 419 25.41 4.50 12.89
C TYR A 419 26.61 5.40 12.60
N ASP A 420 26.39 6.56 11.99
CA ASP A 420 27.45 7.52 11.66
C ASP A 420 27.00 8.97 11.93
N SER A 421 27.51 9.60 12.97
CA SER A 421 27.21 11.01 13.31
C SER A 421 27.58 12.01 12.19
N ARG A 422 28.36 11.61 11.19
CA ARG A 422 28.77 12.42 10.03
C ARG A 422 28.07 11.96 8.75
N PHE A 423 27.08 11.09 8.84
CA PHE A 423 26.42 10.46 7.68
C PHE A 423 25.90 11.49 6.67
N LEU A 424 25.22 12.53 7.14
CA LEU A 424 24.67 13.59 6.29
C LEU A 424 25.75 14.36 5.49
N ARG A 425 27.01 14.37 5.94
CA ARG A 425 28.13 15.02 5.25
C ARG A 425 28.71 14.17 4.12
N ARG A 426 28.27 12.91 3.99
CA ARG A 426 28.72 12.02 2.90
C ARG A 426 28.00 12.31 1.58
N HIS A 427 26.92 13.12 1.58
CA HIS A 427 26.13 13.46 0.40
C HIS A 427 25.65 12.25 -0.40
N LEU A 428 25.25 11.19 0.31
CA LEU A 428 24.74 9.96 -0.30
C LEU A 428 23.40 10.19 -0.96
N ASN A 429 23.13 9.46 -2.05
CA ASN A 429 21.90 9.56 -2.81
C ASN A 429 21.10 8.24 -2.73
N PRO A 430 20.20 8.06 -1.75
CA PRO A 430 19.41 6.85 -1.61
C PRO A 430 18.45 6.66 -2.81
N HIS A 431 18.24 5.42 -3.22
CA HIS A 431 17.34 5.02 -4.30
C HIS A 431 15.88 4.97 -3.82
N VAL A 432 15.38 6.09 -3.31
CA VAL A 432 14.03 6.24 -2.75
C VAL A 432 13.33 7.37 -3.48
N TYR A 433 12.35 7.07 -4.35
CA TYR A 433 11.76 8.05 -5.24
C TYR A 433 10.23 7.99 -5.26
N ALA A 434 9.61 9.16 -5.44
CA ALA A 434 8.23 9.23 -5.90
C ALA A 434 8.18 9.06 -7.41
N ILE A 435 7.27 8.23 -7.90
CA ILE A 435 7.02 8.08 -9.34
C ILE A 435 6.51 9.41 -9.89
N GLN A 436 7.16 9.91 -10.92
CA GLN A 436 6.85 11.17 -11.59
C GLN A 436 6.12 10.92 -12.90
N GLU A 437 5.26 11.87 -13.28
CA GLU A 437 4.66 11.86 -14.61
C GLU A 437 5.59 12.46 -15.64
N SER A 438 5.48 11.98 -16.88
CA SER A 438 6.23 12.56 -18.00
C SER A 438 5.82 14.02 -18.23
N GLY A 439 6.81 14.90 -18.33
CA GLY A 439 6.63 16.26 -18.80
C GLY A 439 6.54 16.35 -20.33
N GLU A 440 6.14 17.51 -20.83
CA GLU A 440 6.17 17.78 -22.28
C GLU A 440 7.57 18.27 -22.70
N LEU A 441 8.09 17.69 -23.76
CA LEU A 441 9.31 18.11 -24.45
C LEU A 441 8.97 18.48 -25.89
N THR A 442 9.58 19.53 -26.38
CA THR A 442 9.41 19.95 -27.79
C THR A 442 10.13 18.98 -28.73
N ALA A 443 9.68 18.91 -29.98
CA ALA A 443 10.34 18.08 -30.99
C ALA A 443 11.80 18.52 -31.21
N ASP A 444 12.10 19.80 -31.11
CA ASP A 444 13.47 20.35 -31.20
C ASP A 444 14.34 19.84 -30.03
N ALA A 445 13.84 19.90 -28.81
CA ALA A 445 14.55 19.39 -27.65
C ALA A 445 14.87 17.89 -27.79
N LEU A 446 13.90 17.09 -28.21
CA LEU A 446 14.08 15.65 -28.43
C LEU A 446 15.06 15.36 -29.58
N GLY A 447 15.02 16.15 -30.67
CA GLY A 447 15.93 16.01 -31.81
C GLY A 447 17.43 16.18 -31.44
N ARG A 448 17.75 16.95 -30.38
CA ARG A 448 19.12 17.12 -29.86
C ARG A 448 19.68 15.85 -29.21
N LEU A 449 18.86 14.90 -28.87
CA LEU A 449 19.27 13.60 -28.32
C LEU A 449 19.74 12.63 -29.42
N GLY A 450 19.61 12.99 -30.69
CA GLY A 450 20.11 12.21 -31.82
C GLY A 450 19.59 10.76 -31.79
N LYS A 451 20.51 9.80 -31.69
CA LYS A 451 20.14 8.37 -31.65
C LYS A 451 19.31 7.96 -30.42
N GLN A 452 19.37 8.73 -29.34
CA GLN A 452 18.68 8.44 -28.10
C GLN A 452 17.26 9.05 -28.03
N GLU A 453 16.81 9.72 -29.08
CA GLU A 453 15.46 10.27 -29.17
C GLU A 453 14.38 9.19 -28.98
N SER A 454 14.56 8.01 -29.56
CA SER A 454 13.62 6.89 -29.42
C SER A 454 13.50 6.39 -27.98
N THR A 455 14.60 6.31 -27.25
CA THR A 455 14.65 5.92 -25.84
C THR A 455 13.94 6.97 -24.98
N ALA A 456 14.22 8.26 -25.22
CA ALA A 456 13.54 9.35 -24.51
C ALA A 456 12.02 9.33 -24.75
N ARG A 457 11.57 9.12 -26.00
CA ARG A 457 10.13 9.00 -26.32
C ARG A 457 9.48 7.79 -25.62
N ALA A 458 10.16 6.64 -25.59
CA ALA A 458 9.68 5.44 -24.89
C ALA A 458 9.52 5.69 -23.37
N LEU A 459 10.42 6.47 -22.76
CA LEU A 459 10.28 6.91 -21.37
C LEU A 459 9.07 7.82 -21.18
N LEU A 460 8.95 8.88 -22.00
CA LEU A 460 7.81 9.79 -21.91
C LEU A 460 6.47 9.08 -22.06
N ASP A 461 6.36 8.13 -22.98
CA ASP A 461 5.15 7.33 -23.18
C ASP A 461 4.87 6.41 -22.00
N THR A 462 5.91 5.80 -21.42
CA THR A 462 5.78 4.91 -20.26
C THR A 462 5.26 5.65 -19.03
N PHE A 463 5.80 6.83 -18.75
CA PHE A 463 5.49 7.60 -17.57
C PHE A 463 4.28 8.55 -17.74
N LYS A 464 3.55 8.45 -18.85
CA LYS A 464 2.28 9.14 -19.02
C LYS A 464 1.23 8.53 -18.09
N ASN A 465 0.64 9.35 -17.21
CA ASN A 465 -0.25 8.94 -16.13
C ASN A 465 0.38 7.98 -15.10
N ALA A 466 1.69 8.09 -14.89
CA ALA A 466 2.44 7.18 -14.02
C ALA A 466 1.99 7.25 -12.55
N LYS A 467 1.47 8.39 -12.10
CA LYS A 467 0.87 8.56 -10.75
C LYS A 467 -0.38 7.70 -10.53
N GLU A 468 -1.05 7.23 -11.59
CA GLU A 468 -2.15 6.27 -11.46
C GLU A 468 -1.69 4.81 -11.44
N TYR A 469 -0.64 4.50 -12.20
CA TYR A 469 -0.20 3.12 -12.40
C TYR A 469 0.83 2.67 -11.37
N GLY A 470 1.64 3.60 -10.87
CA GLY A 470 2.67 3.29 -9.90
C GLY A 470 3.73 2.33 -10.45
N SER A 471 4.33 1.56 -9.57
CA SER A 471 5.44 0.65 -9.89
C SER A 471 5.05 -0.63 -10.65
N ILE A 472 3.75 -0.81 -11.00
CA ILE A 472 3.37 -1.86 -11.98
C ILE A 472 3.71 -1.48 -13.43
N LEU A 473 4.19 -0.25 -13.68
CA LEU A 473 4.72 0.15 -14.97
C LEU A 473 5.88 -0.76 -15.41
N GLN A 474 5.94 -1.00 -16.70
CA GLN A 474 6.98 -1.80 -17.35
C GLN A 474 7.63 -0.97 -18.47
N PRO A 475 8.70 -0.21 -18.18
CA PRO A 475 9.40 0.56 -19.20
C PRO A 475 9.93 -0.35 -20.32
N LYS A 476 9.71 0.08 -21.56
CA LYS A 476 10.20 -0.65 -22.74
C LYS A 476 11.60 -0.16 -23.14
N VAL A 477 12.49 -0.12 -22.17
CA VAL A 477 13.89 0.28 -22.33
C VAL A 477 14.78 -0.65 -21.53
N THR A 478 16.02 -0.82 -21.96
CA THR A 478 17.03 -1.62 -21.24
C THR A 478 17.94 -0.73 -20.42
N LEU A 479 18.68 -1.30 -19.47
CA LEU A 479 19.68 -0.56 -18.68
C LEU A 479 20.74 0.06 -19.59
N ALA A 480 21.19 -0.64 -20.63
CA ALA A 480 22.18 -0.13 -21.59
C ALA A 480 21.66 1.07 -22.40
N GLU A 481 20.37 1.07 -22.78
CA GLU A 481 19.76 2.23 -23.45
C GLU A 481 19.62 3.43 -22.51
N LEU A 482 19.34 3.19 -21.22
CA LEU A 482 19.34 4.25 -20.20
C LEU A 482 20.73 4.82 -19.97
N ASP A 483 21.78 3.99 -19.97
CA ASP A 483 23.17 4.43 -19.83
C ASP A 483 23.58 5.29 -21.05
N ALA A 484 23.24 4.86 -22.25
CA ALA A 484 23.50 5.62 -23.47
C ALA A 484 22.75 6.95 -23.52
N LEU A 485 21.49 6.99 -23.03
CA LEU A 485 20.73 8.24 -22.92
C LEU A 485 21.35 9.19 -21.88
N GLN A 486 21.84 8.65 -20.76
CA GLN A 486 22.49 9.44 -19.72
C GLN A 486 23.76 10.10 -20.24
N GLU A 487 24.58 9.38 -21.02
CA GLU A 487 25.78 9.92 -21.62
C GLU A 487 25.46 11.01 -22.65
N GLN A 488 24.43 10.79 -23.50
CA GLN A 488 23.97 11.81 -24.46
C GLN A 488 23.45 13.08 -23.75
N LEU A 489 22.75 12.94 -22.60
CA LEU A 489 22.31 14.10 -21.82
C LEU A 489 23.51 14.89 -21.26
N ARG A 490 24.59 14.22 -20.81
CA ARG A 490 25.83 14.88 -20.36
C ARG A 490 26.53 15.63 -21.50
N GLU A 491 26.55 15.06 -22.70
CA GLU A 491 27.10 15.71 -23.88
C GLU A 491 26.30 16.96 -24.24
N VAL A 492 24.97 16.89 -24.21
CA VAL A 492 24.10 18.04 -24.51
C VAL A 492 24.26 19.14 -23.45
N ASP A 493 24.37 18.78 -22.17
CA ASP A 493 24.62 19.72 -21.08
C ASP A 493 25.95 20.41 -21.20
N GLY A 494 27.04 19.66 -21.37
CA GLY A 494 28.38 20.21 -21.55
C GLY A 494 28.52 21.07 -22.82
N ALA A 495 27.83 20.74 -23.90
CA ALA A 495 27.80 21.56 -25.10
C ALA A 495 26.99 22.87 -24.89
N SER A 496 26.02 22.87 -24.02
CA SER A 496 25.17 24.03 -23.71
C SER A 496 25.94 25.11 -22.94
N ASP A 497 26.93 24.75 -22.14
CA ASP A 497 27.75 25.69 -21.36
C ASP A 497 28.49 26.70 -22.25
N MET A 498 28.86 26.32 -23.50
CA MET A 498 29.48 27.20 -24.51
C MET A 498 28.46 27.66 -25.57
N GLY A 499 27.19 27.29 -25.44
CA GLY A 499 26.12 27.56 -26.39
C GLY A 499 25.36 28.85 -26.12
N SER A 500 24.33 29.09 -26.92
CA SER A 500 23.42 30.21 -26.73
C SER A 500 22.53 30.03 -25.48
N PHE A 501 21.92 31.10 -24.99
CA PHE A 501 20.92 31.03 -23.89
C PHE A 501 19.78 30.03 -24.20
N THR A 502 19.38 29.93 -25.47
CA THR A 502 18.38 28.94 -25.91
C THR A 502 18.90 27.49 -25.73
N ASP A 503 20.20 27.23 -25.99
CA ASP A 503 20.80 25.90 -25.82
C ASP A 503 20.78 25.49 -24.34
N GLN A 504 21.16 26.41 -23.45
CA GLN A 504 21.11 26.19 -21.99
C GLN A 504 19.68 25.94 -21.50
N LEU A 505 18.69 26.67 -22.01
CA LEU A 505 17.30 26.48 -21.65
C LEU A 505 16.80 25.07 -22.05
N VAL A 506 17.14 24.64 -23.28
CA VAL A 506 16.72 23.32 -23.79
C VAL A 506 17.45 22.19 -23.05
N ALA A 507 18.75 22.30 -22.78
CA ALA A 507 19.50 21.34 -21.99
C ALA A 507 18.89 21.21 -20.57
N GLY A 508 18.64 22.34 -19.90
CA GLY A 508 18.00 22.35 -18.58
C GLY A 508 16.58 21.75 -18.58
N GLN A 509 15.81 21.91 -19.68
CA GLN A 509 14.51 21.27 -19.83
C GLN A 509 14.63 19.76 -19.99
N LEU A 510 15.55 19.28 -20.82
CA LEU A 510 15.82 17.85 -21.02
C LEU A 510 16.23 17.17 -19.70
N LEU A 511 17.20 17.74 -18.99
CA LEU A 511 17.67 17.21 -17.72
C LEU A 511 16.56 17.13 -16.68
N ARG A 512 15.80 18.22 -16.52
CA ARG A 512 14.71 18.29 -15.55
C ARG A 512 13.61 17.27 -15.79
N VAL A 513 13.31 16.98 -17.07
CA VAL A 513 12.24 16.02 -17.41
C VAL A 513 12.78 14.59 -17.44
N LEU A 514 13.91 14.33 -18.08
CA LEU A 514 14.36 12.97 -18.35
C LEU A 514 15.12 12.33 -17.17
N CYS A 515 15.97 13.08 -16.44
CA CYS A 515 16.77 12.47 -15.37
C CYS A 515 15.90 11.78 -14.28
N PRO A 516 14.82 12.40 -13.74
CA PRO A 516 13.97 11.71 -12.77
C PRO A 516 13.30 10.46 -13.36
N LEU A 517 12.87 10.50 -14.63
CA LEU A 517 12.23 9.35 -15.29
C LEU A 517 13.22 8.22 -15.53
N MET A 518 14.47 8.53 -15.85
CA MET A 518 15.53 7.55 -16.05
C MET A 518 15.87 6.80 -14.76
N GLU A 519 16.02 7.52 -13.64
CA GLU A 519 16.26 6.89 -12.33
C GLU A 519 15.15 5.92 -11.97
N GLN A 520 13.89 6.33 -12.12
CA GLN A 520 12.75 5.47 -11.86
C GLN A 520 12.65 4.30 -12.84
N ALA A 521 12.95 4.54 -14.14
CA ALA A 521 12.99 3.47 -15.14
C ALA A 521 14.06 2.43 -14.82
N ARG A 522 15.26 2.86 -14.35
CA ARG A 522 16.30 1.94 -13.87
C ARG A 522 15.77 1.04 -12.77
N MET A 523 15.09 1.60 -11.78
CA MET A 523 14.50 0.84 -10.68
C MET A 523 13.41 -0.13 -11.14
N LEU A 524 12.62 0.25 -12.14
CA LEU A 524 11.55 -0.59 -12.68
C LEU A 524 12.02 -1.72 -13.61
N VAL A 525 13.22 -1.57 -14.21
CA VAL A 525 13.80 -2.53 -15.17
C VAL A 525 14.79 -3.50 -14.50
N GLN A 526 15.55 -3.05 -13.51
CA GLN A 526 16.50 -3.90 -12.81
C GLN A 526 15.83 -5.02 -12.02
N LYS A 527 16.62 -6.04 -11.67
CA LYS A 527 16.16 -7.18 -10.89
C LYS A 527 16.71 -7.13 -9.47
N TYR A 528 15.87 -7.57 -8.52
CA TYR A 528 16.14 -7.54 -7.10
C TYR A 528 16.30 -8.94 -6.51
N ASP A 529 17.11 -9.06 -5.47
CA ASP A 529 17.24 -10.29 -4.69
C ASP A 529 15.99 -10.47 -3.80
N VAL A 530 15.43 -9.34 -3.31
CA VAL A 530 14.27 -9.33 -2.42
C VAL A 530 13.31 -8.21 -2.78
N VAL A 531 12.02 -8.57 -2.84
CA VAL A 531 10.89 -7.62 -2.95
C VAL A 531 10.00 -7.78 -1.74
N VAL A 532 9.84 -6.74 -0.93
CA VAL A 532 8.95 -6.75 0.26
C VAL A 532 8.02 -5.56 0.20
N THR A 533 6.72 -5.81 0.24
CA THR A 533 5.75 -4.71 0.11
C THR A 533 4.39 -5.01 0.70
N ASN A 534 3.68 -3.96 1.06
CA ASN A 534 2.24 -3.93 1.28
C ASN A 534 1.60 -3.18 0.10
N PRO A 535 1.13 -3.86 -0.96
CA PRO A 535 0.63 -3.23 -2.16
C PRO A 535 -0.74 -2.56 -1.92
N PRO A 536 -1.19 -1.64 -2.79
CA PRO A 536 -2.50 -1.01 -2.67
C PRO A 536 -3.66 -2.01 -2.83
N TYR A 537 -4.68 -1.93 -1.96
CA TYR A 537 -5.91 -2.73 -2.03
C TYR A 537 -7.00 -1.92 -2.72
N MET A 538 -7.31 -2.26 -3.95
CA MET A 538 -8.34 -1.58 -4.73
C MET A 538 -8.99 -2.55 -5.72
N GLY A 539 -10.19 -3.03 -5.39
CA GLY A 539 -10.96 -3.87 -6.28
C GLY A 539 -11.32 -3.18 -7.59
N ALA A 540 -11.41 -3.93 -8.67
CA ALA A 540 -11.71 -3.42 -10.02
C ALA A 540 -12.97 -2.55 -10.10
N SER A 541 -13.96 -2.80 -9.21
CA SER A 541 -15.18 -1.99 -9.10
C SER A 541 -14.93 -0.56 -8.61
N ASN A 542 -13.86 -0.30 -7.90
CA ASN A 542 -13.53 0.98 -7.26
C ASN A 542 -12.54 1.82 -8.10
N MET A 543 -11.85 1.17 -9.04
CA MET A 543 -10.91 1.83 -9.95
C MET A 543 -11.63 2.79 -10.89
N ASN A 544 -10.97 3.90 -11.22
CA ASN A 544 -11.40 4.75 -12.31
C ASN A 544 -11.23 4.03 -13.67
N PRO A 545 -11.87 4.49 -14.74
CA PRO A 545 -11.85 3.80 -16.04
C PRO A 545 -10.44 3.60 -16.60
N ARG A 546 -9.55 4.59 -16.46
CA ARG A 546 -8.20 4.56 -17.03
C ARG A 546 -7.33 3.47 -16.36
N LEU A 547 -7.29 3.45 -15.02
CA LEU A 547 -6.57 2.43 -14.26
C LEU A 547 -7.14 1.04 -14.55
N ASN A 548 -8.46 0.90 -14.58
CA ASN A 548 -9.13 -0.37 -14.86
C ASN A 548 -8.77 -0.90 -16.25
N ASP A 549 -8.75 -0.04 -17.27
CA ASP A 549 -8.38 -0.42 -18.63
C ASP A 549 -6.89 -0.77 -18.74
N PHE A 550 -6.02 -0.04 -18.04
CA PHE A 550 -4.60 -0.37 -17.97
C PHE A 550 -4.38 -1.77 -17.39
N ILE A 551 -4.99 -2.09 -16.24
CA ILE A 551 -4.85 -3.40 -15.59
C ILE A 551 -5.45 -4.51 -16.46
N LYS A 552 -6.61 -4.32 -17.07
CA LYS A 552 -7.22 -5.31 -18.00
C LYS A 552 -6.34 -5.62 -19.20
N ASN A 553 -5.62 -4.62 -19.71
CA ASN A 553 -4.77 -4.79 -20.88
C ASN A 553 -3.41 -5.42 -20.55
N ARG A 554 -2.83 -5.06 -19.39
CA ARG A 554 -1.48 -5.50 -19.01
C ARG A 554 -1.47 -6.75 -18.13
N TYR A 555 -2.51 -6.91 -17.28
CA TYR A 555 -2.65 -7.97 -16.30
C TYR A 555 -4.04 -8.63 -16.39
N PRO A 556 -4.47 -9.14 -17.58
CA PRO A 556 -5.85 -9.60 -17.82
C PRO A 556 -6.29 -10.70 -16.85
N ASP A 557 -5.38 -11.58 -16.45
CA ASP A 557 -5.63 -12.70 -15.55
C ASP A 557 -5.62 -12.30 -14.06
N TYR A 558 -5.10 -11.10 -13.73
CA TYR A 558 -4.92 -10.60 -12.36
C TYR A 558 -5.70 -9.30 -12.08
N LYS A 559 -6.70 -9.01 -12.92
CA LYS A 559 -7.46 -7.75 -12.95
C LYS A 559 -8.47 -7.55 -11.83
N SER A 560 -8.68 -8.54 -10.97
CA SER A 560 -9.75 -8.52 -9.95
C SER A 560 -9.49 -7.49 -8.87
N ASP A 561 -8.23 -7.27 -8.51
CA ASP A 561 -7.80 -6.26 -7.56
C ASP A 561 -6.38 -5.78 -7.90
N PHE A 562 -6.03 -4.58 -7.46
CA PHE A 562 -4.74 -3.97 -7.75
C PHE A 562 -3.59 -4.77 -7.12
N PHE A 563 -3.74 -5.25 -5.88
CA PHE A 563 -2.71 -6.04 -5.21
C PHE A 563 -2.34 -7.31 -6.00
N SER A 564 -3.28 -7.91 -6.72
CA SER A 564 -3.00 -9.13 -7.49
C SER A 564 -2.06 -8.89 -8.67
N ALA A 565 -2.16 -7.72 -9.34
CA ALA A 565 -1.19 -7.29 -10.33
C ALA A 565 0.20 -7.01 -9.70
N PHE A 566 0.23 -6.45 -8.48
CA PHE A 566 1.48 -6.20 -7.75
C PHE A 566 2.20 -7.48 -7.33
N ILE A 567 1.49 -8.55 -6.96
CA ILE A 567 2.12 -9.84 -6.63
C ILE A 567 2.90 -10.36 -7.86
N VAL A 568 2.25 -10.35 -9.04
CA VAL A 568 2.89 -10.79 -10.28
C VAL A 568 4.04 -9.86 -10.69
N ARG A 569 3.81 -8.54 -10.60
CA ARG A 569 4.85 -7.55 -10.91
C ARG A 569 6.07 -7.70 -10.01
N GLY A 570 5.89 -7.93 -8.73
CA GLY A 570 6.99 -8.13 -7.79
C GLY A 570 7.80 -9.39 -8.12
N SER A 571 7.13 -10.51 -8.46
CA SER A 571 7.80 -11.70 -8.98
C SER A 571 8.59 -11.40 -10.27
N GLU A 572 8.03 -10.62 -11.20
CA GLU A 572 8.75 -10.16 -12.40
C GLU A 572 9.97 -9.28 -12.07
N MET A 573 9.92 -8.48 -11.01
CA MET A 573 11.06 -7.65 -10.57
C MET A 573 12.13 -8.46 -9.82
N THR A 574 11.79 -9.64 -9.31
CA THR A 574 12.69 -10.47 -8.52
C THR A 574 13.59 -11.32 -9.44
N LYS A 575 14.85 -11.51 -9.03
CA LYS A 575 15.78 -12.43 -9.68
C LYS A 575 15.26 -13.87 -9.55
N PRO A 576 15.63 -14.81 -10.44
CA PRO A 576 15.48 -16.23 -10.16
C PRO A 576 16.12 -16.55 -8.80
N GLU A 577 15.52 -17.42 -7.99
CA GLU A 577 15.95 -17.78 -6.64
C GLU A 577 15.91 -16.63 -5.60
N GLY A 578 15.44 -15.44 -5.96
CA GLY A 578 15.16 -14.34 -5.04
C GLY A 578 13.86 -14.56 -4.27
N TYR A 579 13.57 -13.69 -3.31
CA TYR A 579 12.43 -13.81 -2.41
C TYR A 579 11.47 -12.63 -2.50
N CYS A 580 10.18 -12.93 -2.32
CA CYS A 580 9.13 -11.92 -2.20
C CYS A 580 8.41 -12.07 -0.86
N GLY A 581 8.16 -10.95 -0.17
CA GLY A 581 7.36 -10.88 1.06
C GLY A 581 6.17 -9.92 0.89
N TYR A 582 4.96 -10.38 1.20
CA TYR A 582 3.73 -9.62 0.98
C TYR A 582 2.82 -9.58 2.21
N PHE A 583 2.13 -8.44 2.37
CA PHE A 583 0.97 -8.31 3.23
C PHE A 583 -0.22 -7.92 2.36
N THR A 584 -1.28 -8.75 2.27
CA THR A 584 -2.39 -8.57 1.33
C THR A 584 -3.72 -9.04 1.93
N PRO A 585 -4.87 -8.67 1.33
CA PRO A 585 -6.11 -9.37 1.60
C PRO A 585 -5.99 -10.86 1.25
N TYR A 586 -6.52 -11.77 2.12
CA TYR A 586 -6.45 -13.21 1.84
C TYR A 586 -7.54 -13.74 0.90
N VAL A 587 -8.38 -12.86 0.34
CA VAL A 587 -9.47 -13.25 -0.59
C VAL A 587 -8.95 -14.03 -1.80
N TRP A 588 -7.71 -13.78 -2.22
CA TRP A 588 -7.08 -14.50 -3.31
C TRP A 588 -6.89 -15.99 -3.04
N MET A 589 -6.83 -16.39 -1.77
CA MET A 589 -6.63 -17.79 -1.38
C MET A 589 -7.82 -18.68 -1.78
N PHE A 590 -9.05 -18.13 -1.87
CA PHE A 590 -10.27 -18.94 -1.97
C PHE A 590 -11.22 -18.53 -3.09
N ILE A 591 -11.28 -17.23 -3.45
CA ILE A 591 -12.29 -16.73 -4.39
C ILE A 591 -11.92 -17.09 -5.83
N LYS A 592 -12.92 -17.50 -6.62
CA LYS A 592 -12.77 -17.97 -8.01
C LYS A 592 -12.09 -16.93 -8.91
N SER A 593 -12.34 -15.64 -8.71
CA SER A 593 -11.77 -14.58 -9.55
C SER A 593 -10.23 -14.47 -9.45
N TYR A 594 -9.61 -15.13 -8.47
CA TYR A 594 -8.16 -15.19 -8.30
C TYR A 594 -7.56 -16.57 -8.62
N GLU A 595 -8.32 -17.46 -9.28
CA GLU A 595 -7.84 -18.80 -9.67
C GLU A 595 -6.54 -18.73 -10.49
N LYS A 596 -6.45 -17.79 -11.44
CA LYS A 596 -5.26 -17.59 -12.26
C LYS A 596 -4.05 -17.07 -11.46
N LEU A 597 -4.27 -16.27 -10.42
CA LEU A 597 -3.20 -15.85 -9.52
C LEU A 597 -2.65 -17.03 -8.72
N ARG A 598 -3.51 -17.90 -8.20
CA ARG A 598 -3.09 -19.12 -7.49
C ARG A 598 -2.33 -20.07 -8.42
N GLU A 599 -2.85 -20.30 -9.64
CA GLU A 599 -2.16 -21.08 -10.67
C GLU A 599 -0.75 -20.53 -10.95
N TYR A 600 -0.64 -19.19 -11.10
CA TYR A 600 0.64 -18.50 -11.27
C TYR A 600 1.60 -18.77 -10.11
N LEU A 601 1.15 -18.60 -8.86
CA LEU A 601 1.97 -18.79 -7.68
C LEU A 601 2.45 -20.25 -7.55
N TYR A 602 1.59 -21.22 -7.77
CA TYR A 602 1.95 -22.63 -7.65
C TYR A 602 2.84 -23.14 -8.80
N THR A 603 2.76 -22.53 -9.97
CA THR A 603 3.53 -22.97 -11.15
C THR A 603 4.90 -22.29 -11.23
N ASN A 604 5.00 -21.02 -10.82
CA ASN A 604 6.19 -20.23 -11.06
C ASN A 604 6.99 -19.92 -9.79
N THR A 605 6.42 -20.16 -8.59
CA THR A 605 7.01 -19.79 -7.32
C THR A 605 6.90 -20.92 -6.31
N THR A 606 7.63 -20.81 -5.21
CA THR A 606 7.54 -21.73 -4.06
C THR A 606 7.08 -20.95 -2.85
N VAL A 607 5.89 -21.25 -2.33
CA VAL A 607 5.40 -20.62 -1.09
C VAL A 607 6.22 -21.16 0.08
N GLU A 608 6.96 -20.27 0.74
CA GLU A 608 7.80 -20.61 1.89
C GLU A 608 6.99 -20.55 3.18
N THR A 609 6.33 -19.43 3.41
CA THR A 609 5.56 -19.22 4.64
C THR A 609 4.29 -18.42 4.34
N LEU A 610 3.21 -18.70 5.11
CA LEU A 610 1.97 -17.95 5.03
C LEU A 610 1.27 -17.89 6.40
N ILE A 611 0.85 -16.71 6.84
CA ILE A 611 -0.01 -16.51 8.00
C ILE A 611 -1.37 -15.99 7.54
N GLN A 612 -2.43 -16.73 7.84
CA GLN A 612 -3.81 -16.31 7.64
C GLN A 612 -4.37 -15.77 8.95
N PHE A 613 -4.70 -14.48 8.99
CA PHE A 613 -5.19 -13.80 10.19
C PHE A 613 -6.69 -13.96 10.40
N GLU A 614 -7.15 -13.66 11.62
CA GLU A 614 -8.56 -13.55 11.96
C GLU A 614 -9.20 -12.42 11.14
N TYR A 615 -10.48 -12.55 10.79
CA TYR A 615 -11.17 -11.68 9.83
C TYR A 615 -11.16 -10.19 10.20
N SER A 616 -11.28 -9.87 11.49
CA SER A 616 -11.35 -8.50 12.01
C SER A 616 -10.07 -8.06 12.74
N ALA A 617 -9.00 -8.83 12.64
CA ALA A 617 -7.77 -8.55 13.37
C ALA A 617 -7.09 -7.22 12.98
N PHE A 618 -7.28 -6.77 11.75
CA PHE A 618 -6.69 -5.54 11.24
C PHE A 618 -7.71 -4.39 11.35
N GLU A 619 -7.59 -3.61 12.41
CA GLU A 619 -8.54 -2.54 12.76
C GLU A 619 -8.60 -1.39 11.74
N GLU A 620 -7.50 -1.14 11.02
CA GLU A 620 -7.38 -0.01 10.09
C GLU A 620 -8.05 -0.23 8.73
N ALA A 621 -8.39 -1.47 8.41
CA ALA A 621 -9.13 -1.81 7.21
C ALA A 621 -10.08 -2.98 7.50
N THR A 622 -11.34 -2.85 7.11
CA THR A 622 -12.37 -3.91 7.23
C THR A 622 -12.18 -5.01 6.17
N VAL A 623 -10.94 -5.45 5.97
CA VAL A 623 -10.60 -6.52 5.03
C VAL A 623 -9.81 -7.61 5.74
N PRO A 624 -10.15 -8.88 5.50
CA PRO A 624 -9.38 -9.99 6.04
C PRO A 624 -8.02 -10.08 5.33
N VAL A 625 -6.94 -10.16 6.10
CA VAL A 625 -5.58 -10.09 5.60
C VAL A 625 -4.75 -11.34 5.86
N CYS A 626 -3.69 -11.53 5.07
CA CYS A 626 -2.63 -12.51 5.27
C CYS A 626 -1.27 -11.89 4.99
N THR A 627 -0.22 -12.50 5.54
CA THR A 627 1.16 -12.23 5.14
C THR A 627 1.81 -13.51 4.65
N PHE A 628 2.63 -13.43 3.63
CA PHE A 628 3.29 -14.60 3.06
C PHE A 628 4.61 -14.24 2.39
N ALA A 629 5.50 -15.20 2.34
CA ALA A 629 6.74 -15.10 1.58
C ALA A 629 6.87 -16.29 0.62
N PHE A 630 7.42 -16.02 -0.57
CA PHE A 630 7.68 -17.03 -1.56
C PHE A 630 9.03 -16.82 -2.25
N LYS A 631 9.62 -17.92 -2.71
CA LYS A 631 10.81 -17.92 -3.54
C LYS A 631 10.42 -17.80 -5.01
N ASN A 632 11.13 -16.98 -5.78
CA ASN A 632 10.85 -16.73 -7.21
C ASN A 632 11.43 -17.81 -8.13
N SER A 633 11.19 -19.06 -7.78
CA SER A 633 11.43 -20.26 -8.55
C SER A 633 10.51 -21.35 -8.06
N HIS A 634 10.10 -22.26 -8.93
CA HIS A 634 9.25 -23.37 -8.54
C HIS A 634 10.07 -24.58 -8.11
N ILE A 635 9.90 -25.01 -6.88
CA ILE A 635 10.43 -26.24 -6.31
C ILE A 635 9.28 -26.93 -5.57
N SER A 636 9.00 -28.19 -5.93
CA SER A 636 7.97 -28.98 -5.27
C SER A 636 8.42 -29.37 -3.86
N LYS A 637 8.11 -28.53 -2.86
CA LYS A 637 8.47 -28.71 -1.45
C LYS A 637 7.37 -28.27 -0.52
N LYS A 638 7.45 -28.66 0.77
CA LYS A 638 6.55 -28.16 1.80
C LYS A 638 6.93 -26.74 2.21
N GLY A 639 5.92 -25.88 2.34
CA GLY A 639 6.00 -24.58 3.03
C GLY A 639 5.29 -24.62 4.38
N CYS A 640 5.48 -23.58 5.19
CA CYS A 640 4.93 -23.43 6.54
C CYS A 640 3.70 -22.50 6.53
N TYR A 641 2.63 -22.91 7.19
CA TYR A 641 1.37 -22.18 7.21
C TYR A 641 0.85 -22.03 8.64
N LEU A 642 0.44 -20.81 9.02
CA LEU A 642 -0.20 -20.51 10.30
C LEU A 642 -1.66 -20.14 10.09
N ARG A 643 -2.57 -20.84 10.78
CA ARG A 643 -4.02 -20.58 10.71
C ARG A 643 -4.50 -19.91 11.99
N LEU A 644 -4.58 -18.58 11.96
CA LEU A 644 -4.93 -17.77 13.14
C LEU A 644 -6.38 -17.27 13.11
N VAL A 645 -7.20 -17.77 12.21
CA VAL A 645 -8.60 -17.30 11.98
C VAL A 645 -9.54 -17.45 13.17
N ASP A 646 -9.22 -18.34 14.10
CA ASP A 646 -10.04 -18.66 15.26
C ASP A 646 -9.66 -17.83 16.51
N PHE A 647 -8.58 -17.05 16.47
CA PHE A 647 -8.06 -16.27 17.59
C PHE A 647 -8.47 -14.80 17.51
N ARG A 648 -9.55 -14.45 18.20
CA ARG A 648 -10.04 -13.07 18.27
C ARG A 648 -9.25 -12.25 19.29
N GLY A 649 -9.24 -10.92 19.13
CA GLY A 649 -8.59 -9.98 20.03
C GLY A 649 -7.56 -9.04 19.39
N GLY A 650 -7.67 -8.85 18.06
CA GLY A 650 -6.85 -7.90 17.29
C GLY A 650 -5.43 -8.39 17.02
N MET A 651 -4.63 -7.50 16.45
CA MET A 651 -3.28 -7.83 15.96
C MET A 651 -2.30 -8.26 17.05
N GLU A 652 -2.49 -7.84 18.29
CA GLU A 652 -1.62 -8.28 19.38
C GLU A 652 -1.80 -9.76 19.71
N VAL A 653 -3.03 -10.27 19.70
CA VAL A 653 -3.30 -11.70 19.86
C VAL A 653 -2.70 -12.49 18.68
N GLN A 654 -2.82 -11.97 17.46
CA GLN A 654 -2.23 -12.59 16.27
C GLN A 654 -0.70 -12.67 16.40
N ARG A 655 -0.07 -11.62 16.90
CA ARG A 655 1.38 -11.57 17.17
C ARG A 655 1.80 -12.64 18.16
N GLN A 656 1.11 -12.72 19.30
CA GLN A 656 1.41 -13.71 20.34
C GLN A 656 1.27 -15.14 19.83
N LYS A 657 0.20 -15.42 19.05
CA LYS A 657 -0.02 -16.75 18.46
C LYS A 657 1.02 -17.08 17.37
N THR A 658 1.51 -16.09 16.64
CA THR A 658 2.62 -16.29 15.71
C THR A 658 3.90 -16.72 16.43
N LEU A 659 4.25 -16.02 17.52
CA LEU A 659 5.43 -16.39 18.34
C LEU A 659 5.27 -17.76 19.00
N GLU A 660 4.07 -18.11 19.47
CA GLU A 660 3.76 -19.44 20.00
C GLU A 660 4.00 -20.52 18.95
N ALA A 661 3.55 -20.32 17.71
CA ALA A 661 3.74 -21.28 16.63
C ALA A 661 5.21 -21.42 16.18
N ILE A 662 5.98 -20.32 16.19
CA ILE A 662 7.42 -20.34 15.89
C ILE A 662 8.18 -21.14 16.97
N ALA A 663 7.79 -20.98 18.24
CA ALA A 663 8.41 -21.70 19.35
C ALA A 663 7.98 -23.17 19.42
N ASN A 664 6.74 -23.48 19.06
CA ASN A 664 6.15 -24.82 19.16
C ASN A 664 5.28 -25.14 17.93
N HIS A 665 5.80 -25.98 17.05
CA HIS A 665 5.07 -26.43 15.85
C HIS A 665 3.87 -27.34 16.16
N ASP A 666 3.81 -27.95 17.36
CA ASP A 666 2.69 -28.79 17.81
C ASP A 666 1.52 -28.00 18.41
N CYS A 667 1.48 -26.68 18.18
CA CYS A 667 0.44 -25.80 18.74
C CYS A 667 -0.98 -26.03 18.19
N GLY A 668 -1.14 -26.87 17.16
CA GLY A 668 -2.44 -27.24 16.56
C GLY A 668 -2.97 -26.25 15.51
N PHE A 669 -2.27 -25.14 15.25
CA PHE A 669 -2.59 -24.16 14.19
C PHE A 669 -1.39 -23.84 13.27
N TYR A 670 -0.31 -24.60 13.39
CA TYR A 670 0.82 -24.68 12.47
C TYR A 670 0.61 -25.87 11.52
N TYR A 671 0.90 -25.70 10.24
CA TYR A 671 0.74 -26.73 9.20
C TYR A 671 1.93 -26.69 8.25
N GLU A 672 2.33 -27.86 7.76
CA GLU A 672 3.29 -28.01 6.67
C GLU A 672 2.59 -28.65 5.47
N GLN A 673 2.63 -27.99 4.33
CA GLN A 673 1.96 -28.48 3.11
C GLN A 673 2.71 -28.07 1.85
N ASN A 674 2.73 -28.96 0.85
CA ASN A 674 3.21 -28.61 -0.48
C ASN A 674 2.12 -27.86 -1.25
N SER A 675 2.43 -26.67 -1.76
CA SER A 675 1.47 -25.85 -2.52
C SER A 675 0.98 -26.51 -3.81
N ASP A 676 1.76 -27.43 -4.42
CA ASP A 676 1.34 -28.19 -5.60
C ASP A 676 0.09 -29.02 -5.34
N ASN A 677 -0.07 -29.49 -4.11
CA ASN A 677 -1.22 -30.29 -3.70
C ASN A 677 -2.55 -29.52 -3.78
N PHE A 678 -2.53 -28.18 -3.72
CA PHE A 678 -3.75 -27.38 -3.82
C PHE A 678 -4.39 -27.48 -5.21
N ASN A 679 -3.61 -27.78 -6.25
CA ASN A 679 -4.11 -28.01 -7.60
C ASN A 679 -5.01 -29.26 -7.71
N LYS A 680 -4.92 -30.20 -6.74
CA LYS A 680 -5.83 -31.37 -6.65
C LYS A 680 -7.28 -30.94 -6.37
N ILE A 681 -7.47 -29.76 -5.77
CA ILE A 681 -8.78 -29.20 -5.46
C ILE A 681 -9.25 -28.31 -6.62
N PRO A 682 -10.48 -28.44 -7.12
CA PRO A 682 -10.99 -27.58 -8.19
C PRO A 682 -10.87 -26.08 -7.87
N GLY A 683 -10.18 -25.33 -8.74
CA GLY A 683 -9.89 -23.90 -8.56
C GLY A 683 -8.68 -23.60 -7.65
N GLY A 684 -7.97 -24.63 -7.16
CA GLY A 684 -6.71 -24.51 -6.42
C GLY A 684 -6.77 -23.67 -5.14
N PRO A 685 -7.80 -23.77 -4.28
CA PRO A 685 -7.84 -22.96 -3.03
C PRO A 685 -6.67 -23.35 -2.12
N VAL A 686 -6.14 -22.35 -1.37
CA VAL A 686 -5.01 -22.56 -0.44
C VAL A 686 -5.50 -23.28 0.82
N ALA A 687 -5.76 -24.58 0.71
CA ALA A 687 -6.35 -25.41 1.76
C ALA A 687 -5.28 -26.21 2.54
N TYR A 688 -4.28 -25.52 3.07
CA TYR A 688 -3.09 -26.08 3.74
C TYR A 688 -3.40 -26.90 4.99
N TRP A 689 -4.59 -26.80 5.58
CA TRP A 689 -5.02 -27.56 6.76
C TRP A 689 -5.58 -28.95 6.42
N LEU A 690 -5.70 -29.27 5.13
CA LEU A 690 -6.18 -30.58 4.71
C LEU A 690 -5.05 -31.61 4.72
N SER A 691 -5.34 -32.80 5.25
CA SER A 691 -4.41 -33.92 5.17
C SER A 691 -4.29 -34.45 3.73
N GLU A 692 -3.20 -35.15 3.43
CA GLU A 692 -2.98 -35.78 2.11
C GLU A 692 -4.14 -36.68 1.71
N HIS A 693 -4.71 -37.42 2.66
CA HIS A 693 -5.88 -38.27 2.41
C HIS A 693 -7.08 -37.47 1.84
N TRP A 694 -7.37 -36.26 2.38
CA TRP A 694 -8.43 -35.43 1.84
C TRP A 694 -8.11 -34.88 0.45
N LEU A 695 -6.85 -34.54 0.20
CA LEU A 695 -6.40 -34.06 -1.11
C LEU A 695 -6.52 -35.14 -2.17
N ASP A 696 -6.16 -36.39 -1.84
CA ASP A 696 -6.32 -37.55 -2.72
C ASP A 696 -7.79 -37.87 -3.02
N LEU A 697 -8.67 -37.67 -2.04
CA LEU A 697 -10.11 -37.80 -2.27
C LEU A 697 -10.63 -36.80 -3.32
N PHE A 698 -10.12 -35.55 -3.30
CA PHE A 698 -10.48 -34.57 -4.33
C PHE A 698 -9.99 -34.99 -5.74
N GLU A 699 -8.87 -35.68 -5.84
CA GLU A 699 -8.29 -36.13 -7.10
C GLU A 699 -9.03 -37.35 -7.66
N HIS A 700 -9.37 -38.32 -6.80
CA HIS A 700 -9.86 -39.63 -7.23
C HIS A 700 -11.36 -39.84 -7.03
N SER A 701 -12.07 -38.98 -6.27
CA SER A 701 -13.49 -39.13 -6.05
C SER A 701 -14.33 -38.41 -7.10
N LYS A 702 -15.56 -38.87 -7.28
CA LYS A 702 -16.53 -38.19 -8.12
C LYS A 702 -16.86 -36.82 -7.59
N LYS A 703 -16.89 -35.82 -8.46
CA LYS A 703 -17.26 -34.46 -8.09
C LYS A 703 -18.75 -34.36 -7.82
N ILE A 704 -19.13 -33.50 -6.88
CA ILE A 704 -20.55 -33.20 -6.59
C ILE A 704 -21.33 -32.84 -7.87
N ALA A 705 -20.70 -32.09 -8.80
CA ALA A 705 -21.30 -31.70 -10.07
C ALA A 705 -21.63 -32.87 -11.00
N GLU A 706 -21.02 -34.04 -10.82
CA GLU A 706 -21.29 -35.26 -11.58
C GLU A 706 -22.50 -36.02 -11.01
N VAL A 707 -22.75 -35.87 -9.69
CA VAL A 707 -23.82 -36.59 -8.97
C VAL A 707 -25.08 -35.75 -8.81
N ALA A 708 -24.92 -34.43 -8.75
CA ALA A 708 -26.00 -33.46 -8.65
C ALA A 708 -25.70 -32.27 -9.54
N LYS A 709 -26.70 -31.47 -9.88
CA LYS A 709 -26.58 -30.30 -10.72
C LYS A 709 -26.75 -29.03 -9.84
N PRO A 710 -25.67 -28.46 -9.28
CA PRO A 710 -25.75 -27.21 -8.53
C PRO A 710 -26.22 -26.06 -9.41
N ARG A 711 -27.15 -25.26 -8.91
CA ARG A 711 -27.76 -24.14 -9.65
C ARG A 711 -27.92 -22.93 -8.73
N VAL A 712 -27.68 -21.76 -9.27
CA VAL A 712 -28.07 -20.49 -8.64
C VAL A 712 -29.55 -20.22 -8.91
N GLY A 713 -30.27 -19.64 -7.96
CA GLY A 713 -31.66 -19.30 -8.13
C GLY A 713 -31.90 -17.94 -8.82
N GLN A 714 -33.11 -17.44 -8.70
CA GLN A 714 -33.59 -16.24 -9.38
C GLN A 714 -33.18 -14.95 -8.66
N ASN A 715 -32.88 -13.92 -9.41
CA ASN A 715 -32.64 -12.57 -8.88
C ASN A 715 -33.84 -11.68 -9.18
N THR A 716 -34.70 -11.48 -8.20
CA THR A 716 -35.91 -10.66 -8.33
C THR A 716 -35.62 -9.21 -8.69
N GLY A 717 -34.52 -8.68 -8.14
CA GLY A 717 -34.12 -7.25 -8.28
C GLY A 717 -34.98 -6.27 -7.48
N ASP A 718 -36.17 -6.69 -7.07
CA ASP A 718 -37.10 -5.94 -6.23
C ASP A 718 -37.94 -6.94 -5.40
N ASN A 719 -37.47 -7.23 -4.19
CA ASN A 719 -38.15 -8.19 -3.33
C ASN A 719 -39.51 -7.69 -2.82
N ASP A 720 -39.63 -6.39 -2.56
CA ASP A 720 -40.87 -5.81 -2.06
C ASP A 720 -41.99 -5.85 -3.08
N ARG A 721 -41.63 -5.81 -4.36
CA ARG A 721 -42.55 -5.95 -5.46
C ARG A 721 -42.98 -7.39 -5.71
N PHE A 722 -42.01 -8.32 -5.72
CA PHE A 722 -42.26 -9.68 -6.22
C PHE A 722 -42.45 -10.74 -5.13
N LEU A 723 -42.02 -10.49 -3.89
CA LEU A 723 -42.13 -11.44 -2.80
C LEU A 723 -43.17 -11.01 -1.76
N ARG A 724 -43.83 -12.02 -1.14
CA ARG A 724 -44.66 -11.87 0.06
C ARG A 724 -44.33 -12.99 1.02
N LEU A 725 -44.65 -12.79 2.28
CA LEU A 725 -44.75 -13.91 3.21
C LEU A 725 -45.98 -14.74 2.85
N TRP A 726 -45.92 -16.05 2.99
CA TRP A 726 -47.01 -16.91 2.54
C TRP A 726 -48.34 -16.59 3.27
N GLN A 727 -48.30 -16.11 4.52
CA GLN A 727 -49.46 -15.70 5.28
C GLN A 727 -50.04 -14.33 4.88
N GLU A 728 -49.36 -13.56 4.07
CA GLU A 728 -49.86 -12.25 3.58
C GLU A 728 -50.73 -12.39 2.32
N VAL A 729 -50.83 -13.58 1.78
CA VAL A 729 -51.56 -13.84 0.54
C VAL A 729 -52.67 -14.88 0.77
N GLU A 730 -53.66 -14.84 -0.07
CA GLU A 730 -54.76 -15.81 -0.01
C GLU A 730 -54.24 -17.23 -0.36
N ILE A 731 -54.44 -18.18 0.53
CA ILE A 731 -53.87 -19.51 0.45
C ILE A 731 -54.31 -20.28 -0.80
N SER A 732 -55.53 -20.02 -1.29
CA SER A 732 -56.08 -20.61 -2.54
C SER A 732 -55.33 -20.14 -3.79
N LYS A 733 -54.53 -19.06 -3.71
CA LYS A 733 -53.72 -18.54 -4.83
C LYS A 733 -52.28 -18.99 -4.75
N ILE A 734 -51.93 -19.87 -3.81
CA ILE A 734 -50.56 -20.41 -3.70
C ILE A 734 -50.51 -21.78 -4.29
N GLY A 735 -49.63 -21.98 -5.28
CA GLY A 735 -49.34 -23.27 -5.95
C GLY A 735 -48.34 -24.10 -5.12
N PHE A 736 -48.75 -24.75 -4.04
CA PHE A 736 -47.85 -25.50 -3.16
C PHE A 736 -47.24 -26.75 -3.79
N CYS A 737 -47.91 -27.37 -4.76
CA CYS A 737 -47.46 -28.62 -5.36
C CYS A 737 -47.29 -28.52 -6.89
N VAL A 738 -47.02 -27.32 -7.39
CA VAL A 738 -46.82 -27.11 -8.83
C VAL A 738 -45.57 -27.85 -9.26
N SER A 739 -45.69 -28.68 -10.28
CA SER A 739 -44.52 -29.35 -10.89
C SER A 739 -43.83 -28.43 -11.92
N HIS A 740 -42.61 -28.77 -12.25
CA HIS A 740 -41.91 -28.09 -13.35
C HIS A 740 -42.74 -28.02 -14.64
N ASP A 741 -43.33 -29.16 -15.06
CA ASP A 741 -44.10 -29.27 -16.29
C ASP A 741 -45.41 -28.47 -16.25
N SER A 742 -45.98 -28.26 -15.04
CA SER A 742 -47.22 -27.53 -14.90
C SER A 742 -47.04 -26.04 -14.59
N LEU A 743 -45.84 -25.61 -14.30
CA LEU A 743 -45.53 -24.23 -13.87
C LEU A 743 -46.00 -23.18 -14.89
N ALA A 744 -45.76 -23.41 -16.18
CA ALA A 744 -46.10 -22.44 -17.25
C ALA A 744 -47.64 -22.30 -17.44
N THR A 745 -48.42 -23.29 -17.02
CA THR A 745 -49.88 -23.36 -17.23
C THR A 745 -50.68 -23.21 -15.91
N THR A 746 -49.97 -23.03 -14.79
CA THR A 746 -50.59 -22.87 -13.47
C THR A 746 -51.46 -21.63 -13.43
N LYS A 747 -52.59 -21.70 -12.70
CA LYS A 747 -53.49 -20.55 -12.48
C LYS A 747 -53.19 -19.81 -11.18
N GLU A 748 -52.36 -20.40 -10.33
CA GLU A 748 -51.96 -19.83 -9.07
C GLU A 748 -50.96 -18.71 -9.32
N LYS A 749 -51.22 -17.57 -8.68
CA LYS A 749 -50.37 -16.39 -8.81
C LYS A 749 -49.05 -16.54 -8.06
N TRP A 750 -49.09 -17.17 -6.90
CA TRP A 750 -48.01 -17.24 -5.94
C TRP A 750 -47.40 -18.64 -5.91
N ILE A 751 -46.07 -18.73 -6.13
CA ILE A 751 -45.32 -19.99 -6.06
C ILE A 751 -44.44 -19.93 -4.81
N PRO A 752 -44.31 -21.00 -4.01
CA PRO A 752 -43.39 -21.06 -2.88
C PRO A 752 -41.97 -20.69 -3.28
N TYR A 753 -41.31 -19.91 -2.41
CA TYR A 753 -40.00 -19.36 -2.74
C TYR A 753 -38.95 -19.60 -1.64
N SER A 754 -37.80 -20.23 -2.00
CA SER A 754 -36.72 -20.53 -1.09
C SER A 754 -35.65 -19.43 -1.19
N LYS A 755 -35.63 -18.51 -0.20
CA LYS A 755 -34.76 -17.33 -0.21
C LYS A 755 -33.45 -17.50 0.57
N GLY A 756 -33.14 -18.66 1.10
CA GLY A 756 -32.09 -18.79 2.10
C GLY A 756 -32.55 -18.32 3.48
N GLY A 757 -31.68 -17.82 4.35
CA GLY A 757 -32.05 -17.36 5.69
C GLY A 757 -31.12 -17.89 6.78
N ALA A 758 -31.62 -17.91 8.02
CA ALA A 758 -30.92 -18.37 9.21
C ALA A 758 -30.39 -19.80 9.08
N PHE A 759 -29.34 -20.11 9.85
CA PHE A 759 -28.80 -21.47 9.91
C PHE A 759 -29.87 -22.50 10.28
N ARG A 760 -30.15 -23.41 9.37
CA ARG A 760 -31.01 -24.58 9.57
C ARG A 760 -30.49 -25.75 8.78
N ARG A 761 -30.37 -26.91 9.42
CA ARG A 761 -30.16 -28.22 8.80
C ARG A 761 -31.45 -28.91 8.47
N TRP A 762 -31.45 -29.77 7.50
CA TRP A 762 -32.50 -30.72 7.13
C TRP A 762 -33.77 -30.11 6.51
N TYR A 763 -34.41 -29.12 7.12
CA TYR A 763 -35.68 -28.53 6.65
C TYR A 763 -35.89 -27.10 7.16
N GLY A 764 -36.54 -26.22 6.37
CA GLY A 764 -37.01 -24.90 6.83
C GLY A 764 -36.61 -23.75 5.93
N ASN A 765 -36.85 -22.51 6.40
CA ASN A 765 -36.70 -21.24 5.70
C ASN A 765 -37.67 -21.04 4.51
N TYR A 766 -38.88 -21.59 4.61
CA TYR A 766 -39.91 -21.53 3.56
C TYR A 766 -41.00 -20.51 3.90
N TYR A 767 -40.59 -19.26 4.05
CA TYR A 767 -41.49 -18.18 4.49
C TYR A 767 -42.08 -17.39 3.34
N TYR A 768 -41.49 -17.45 2.16
CA TYR A 768 -41.84 -16.58 1.05
C TYR A 768 -42.59 -17.29 -0.07
N VAL A 769 -43.38 -16.50 -0.78
CA VAL A 769 -43.96 -16.82 -2.07
C VAL A 769 -43.58 -15.73 -3.10
N ILE A 770 -43.37 -16.12 -4.35
CA ILE A 770 -43.05 -15.23 -5.44
C ILE A 770 -44.23 -15.07 -6.39
N ASN A 771 -44.44 -13.84 -6.88
CA ASN A 771 -45.41 -13.60 -7.94
C ASN A 771 -44.90 -14.23 -9.27
N TRP A 772 -45.53 -15.32 -9.67
CA TRP A 772 -45.24 -16.03 -10.92
C TRP A 772 -46.44 -16.08 -11.88
N GLU A 773 -47.37 -15.15 -11.73
CA GLU A 773 -48.57 -15.06 -12.57
C GLU A 773 -48.21 -14.98 -14.07
N ASN A 774 -48.89 -15.75 -14.91
CA ASN A 774 -48.68 -15.86 -16.35
C ASN A 774 -47.21 -16.24 -16.70
N ASP A 775 -46.74 -17.32 -16.07
CA ASP A 775 -45.35 -17.79 -16.21
C ASP A 775 -44.30 -16.73 -15.89
N GLY A 776 -44.54 -15.97 -14.83
CA GLY A 776 -43.63 -14.95 -14.38
C GLY A 776 -43.46 -13.76 -15.33
N LYS A 777 -44.49 -13.44 -16.09
CA LYS A 777 -44.41 -12.38 -17.11
C LYS A 777 -43.94 -11.07 -16.51
N GLU A 778 -44.51 -10.65 -15.38
CA GLU A 778 -44.17 -9.37 -14.73
C GLU A 778 -42.70 -9.28 -14.30
N ILE A 779 -42.16 -10.32 -13.67
CA ILE A 779 -40.76 -10.35 -13.23
C ILE A 779 -39.79 -10.46 -14.42
N LYS A 780 -40.18 -11.19 -15.49
CA LYS A 780 -39.37 -11.26 -16.73
C LYS A 780 -39.31 -9.92 -17.45
N ASP A 781 -40.47 -9.21 -17.58
CA ASP A 781 -40.54 -7.88 -18.18
C ASP A 781 -39.71 -6.85 -17.36
N TYR A 782 -39.80 -6.90 -16.03
CA TYR A 782 -38.98 -6.09 -15.14
C TYR A 782 -37.47 -6.38 -15.31
N ALA A 783 -37.09 -7.64 -15.42
CA ALA A 783 -35.71 -8.04 -15.66
C ALA A 783 -35.15 -7.52 -17.01
N VAL A 784 -35.98 -7.44 -18.07
CA VAL A 784 -35.60 -6.83 -19.36
C VAL A 784 -35.32 -5.33 -19.19
N VAL A 785 -36.19 -4.60 -18.51
CA VAL A 785 -35.98 -3.18 -18.24
C VAL A 785 -34.68 -2.96 -17.45
N ARG A 786 -34.47 -3.74 -16.39
CA ARG A 786 -33.26 -3.68 -15.57
C ARG A 786 -31.98 -4.08 -16.33
N ASN A 787 -32.11 -4.86 -17.38
CA ASN A 787 -31.01 -5.30 -18.26
C ASN A 787 -30.80 -4.42 -19.50
N ASN A 788 -31.28 -3.14 -19.43
CA ASN A 788 -31.17 -2.18 -20.52
C ASN A 788 -31.77 -2.72 -21.86
N GLY A 789 -32.94 -3.34 -21.80
CA GLY A 789 -33.62 -3.90 -22.96
C GLY A 789 -33.10 -5.27 -23.45
N LYS A 790 -32.07 -5.84 -22.78
CA LYS A 790 -31.56 -7.17 -23.11
C LYS A 790 -32.40 -8.26 -22.46
N HIS A 791 -32.27 -9.50 -22.98
CA HIS A 791 -33.05 -10.65 -22.53
C HIS A 791 -32.98 -10.86 -21.00
N TRP A 792 -34.08 -11.26 -20.38
CA TRP A 792 -34.25 -11.47 -18.94
C TRP A 792 -33.38 -12.58 -18.33
N SER A 793 -32.86 -13.49 -19.16
CA SER A 793 -32.11 -14.69 -18.73
C SER A 793 -30.87 -14.41 -17.91
N ARG A 794 -30.40 -13.14 -17.88
CA ARG A 794 -29.33 -12.72 -16.95
C ARG A 794 -29.75 -12.78 -15.48
N TYR A 795 -31.01 -12.55 -15.19
CA TYR A 795 -31.53 -12.46 -13.82
C TYR A 795 -32.45 -13.63 -13.46
N ILE A 796 -33.20 -14.14 -14.47
CA ILE A 796 -34.09 -15.28 -14.32
C ILE A 796 -33.42 -16.46 -15.01
N GLN A 797 -32.74 -17.29 -14.23
CA GLN A 797 -31.82 -18.33 -14.72
C GLN A 797 -32.35 -19.72 -14.42
N ASN A 798 -31.75 -20.75 -15.02
CA ASN A 798 -31.98 -22.15 -14.70
C ASN A 798 -33.48 -22.54 -14.69
N MET A 799 -34.21 -22.10 -15.72
CA MET A 799 -35.65 -22.34 -15.85
C MET A 799 -36.01 -23.82 -15.76
N ASP A 800 -35.17 -24.72 -16.29
CA ASP A 800 -35.36 -26.17 -16.30
C ASP A 800 -35.39 -26.82 -14.90
N TYR A 801 -35.05 -26.07 -13.87
CA TYR A 801 -34.97 -26.54 -12.48
C TYR A 801 -36.00 -25.90 -11.54
N LEU A 802 -36.87 -25.04 -12.07
CA LEU A 802 -37.93 -24.44 -11.26
C LEU A 802 -38.91 -25.52 -10.81
N CYS A 803 -39.36 -25.41 -9.58
CA CYS A 803 -40.28 -26.35 -8.98
C CYS A 803 -39.80 -27.82 -8.89
N CYS A 804 -38.51 -28.06 -9.12
CA CYS A 804 -37.93 -29.39 -8.98
C CYS A 804 -37.55 -29.67 -7.51
N GLU A 805 -37.66 -30.98 -7.15
CA GLU A 805 -37.21 -31.47 -5.83
C GLU A 805 -35.68 -31.54 -5.77
N GLY A 806 -35.07 -31.15 -4.64
CA GLY A 806 -33.63 -31.12 -4.49
C GLY A 806 -33.15 -30.80 -3.07
N VAL A 807 -31.99 -30.19 -2.99
CA VAL A 807 -31.46 -29.62 -1.73
C VAL A 807 -31.14 -28.14 -1.95
N THR A 808 -31.22 -27.35 -0.87
CA THR A 808 -30.93 -25.91 -0.90
C THR A 808 -30.10 -25.50 0.32
N TRP A 809 -29.28 -24.44 0.12
CA TRP A 809 -28.49 -23.83 1.22
C TRP A 809 -28.55 -22.32 1.12
N SER A 810 -28.08 -21.64 2.18
CA SER A 810 -27.95 -20.17 2.20
C SER A 810 -26.55 -19.80 1.72
N ASP A 811 -26.42 -18.93 0.72
CA ASP A 811 -25.13 -18.48 0.17
C ASP A 811 -24.33 -17.65 1.16
N ILE A 812 -25.02 -16.92 2.05
CA ILE A 812 -24.37 -16.07 3.05
C ILE A 812 -24.82 -16.56 4.42
N SER A 813 -23.86 -16.96 5.23
CA SER A 813 -24.08 -17.39 6.61
C SER A 813 -22.90 -16.98 7.48
N SER A 814 -23.17 -16.52 8.69
CA SER A 814 -22.17 -16.31 9.74
C SER A 814 -21.90 -17.59 10.56
N SER A 815 -22.52 -18.70 10.20
CA SER A 815 -22.43 -20.00 10.85
C SER A 815 -21.84 -21.05 9.92
N LYS A 816 -21.84 -22.32 10.38
CA LYS A 816 -21.41 -23.47 9.58
C LYS A 816 -22.28 -23.66 8.34
N PHE A 817 -21.75 -24.32 7.31
CA PHE A 817 -22.53 -24.73 6.16
C PHE A 817 -23.67 -25.66 6.57
N ALA A 818 -24.85 -25.46 5.96
CA ALA A 818 -26.02 -26.29 6.23
C ALA A 818 -26.93 -26.39 5.02
N CYS A 819 -27.35 -27.59 4.71
CA CYS A 819 -28.29 -27.90 3.65
C CYS A 819 -29.67 -28.30 4.19
N ARG A 820 -30.69 -27.97 3.39
CA ARG A 820 -32.09 -28.29 3.65
C ARG A 820 -32.66 -29.04 2.47
N TYR A 821 -33.60 -29.94 2.74
CA TYR A 821 -34.42 -30.54 1.72
C TYR A 821 -35.26 -29.47 1.02
N LEU A 822 -35.24 -29.45 -0.31
CA LEU A 822 -36.04 -28.57 -1.16
C LEU A 822 -37.23 -29.38 -1.72
N PRO A 823 -38.45 -29.15 -1.22
CA PRO A 823 -39.60 -29.84 -1.78
C PRO A 823 -39.90 -29.45 -3.22
N GLN A 824 -40.58 -30.32 -3.95
CA GLN A 824 -41.16 -29.96 -5.27
C GLN A 824 -42.10 -28.75 -5.08
N GLY A 825 -42.15 -27.86 -6.09
CA GLY A 825 -43.02 -26.68 -6.09
C GLY A 825 -42.39 -25.40 -5.59
N PHE A 826 -41.06 -25.41 -5.37
CA PHE A 826 -40.34 -24.19 -4.94
C PHE A 826 -39.51 -23.59 -6.09
N ILE A 827 -39.49 -22.27 -6.15
CA ILE A 827 -38.54 -21.50 -6.91
C ILE A 827 -37.44 -21.00 -5.95
N CYS A 828 -36.17 -21.11 -6.32
CA CYS A 828 -35.04 -20.71 -5.47
C CYS A 828 -34.56 -19.29 -5.78
N ASP A 829 -34.14 -18.57 -4.71
CA ASP A 829 -33.48 -17.25 -4.76
C ASP A 829 -32.00 -17.39 -5.11
N VAL A 830 -31.43 -16.33 -5.65
CA VAL A 830 -29.98 -16.22 -5.84
C VAL A 830 -29.17 -16.39 -4.54
N LYS A 831 -29.78 -16.13 -3.38
CA LYS A 831 -29.20 -16.33 -2.04
C LYS A 831 -29.59 -17.67 -1.42
N GLY A 832 -30.37 -18.47 -2.11
CA GLY A 832 -30.77 -19.82 -1.73
C GLY A 832 -30.40 -20.80 -2.84
N SER A 833 -29.11 -20.93 -3.11
CA SER A 833 -28.61 -21.88 -4.12
C SER A 833 -29.09 -23.31 -3.87
N SER A 834 -29.19 -24.10 -4.91
CA SER A 834 -29.79 -25.43 -4.87
C SER A 834 -28.99 -26.45 -5.69
N ALA A 835 -29.19 -27.73 -5.39
CA ALA A 835 -28.66 -28.82 -6.21
C ALA A 835 -29.70 -29.92 -6.40
N TYR A 836 -29.65 -30.57 -7.53
CA TYR A 836 -30.66 -31.52 -7.99
C TYR A 836 -30.02 -32.89 -8.26
N PRO A 837 -29.77 -33.72 -7.22
CA PRO A 837 -29.33 -35.08 -7.36
C PRO A 837 -30.48 -36.00 -7.86
N ASP A 838 -30.15 -37.21 -8.28
CA ASP A 838 -31.18 -38.25 -8.54
C ASP A 838 -31.99 -38.51 -7.24
N LYS A 839 -33.31 -38.70 -7.38
CA LYS A 839 -34.22 -38.94 -6.26
C LYS A 839 -33.79 -40.10 -5.35
N LYS A 840 -33.14 -41.12 -5.93
CA LYS A 840 -32.70 -42.30 -5.17
C LYS A 840 -31.60 -42.00 -4.19
N ILE A 841 -30.80 -40.96 -4.46
CA ILE A 841 -29.66 -40.57 -3.59
C ILE A 841 -29.88 -39.28 -2.85
N LEU A 842 -31.05 -38.61 -3.01
CA LEU A 842 -31.33 -37.31 -2.44
C LEU A 842 -31.15 -37.28 -0.92
N GLY A 843 -31.66 -38.29 -0.21
CA GLY A 843 -31.49 -38.38 1.24
C GLY A 843 -30.05 -38.54 1.70
N SER A 844 -29.32 -39.43 1.02
CA SER A 844 -27.87 -39.67 1.29
C SER A 844 -27.06 -38.43 0.95
N TYR A 845 -27.38 -37.75 -0.15
CA TYR A 845 -26.74 -36.50 -0.55
C TYR A 845 -26.96 -35.38 0.45
N LEU A 846 -28.20 -35.20 0.92
CA LEU A 846 -28.53 -34.25 2.00
C LEU A 846 -27.79 -34.56 3.30
N ALA A 847 -27.70 -35.86 3.65
CA ALA A 847 -26.97 -36.30 4.84
C ALA A 847 -25.46 -35.98 4.72
N PHE A 848 -24.89 -36.30 3.58
CA PHE A 848 -23.48 -36.01 3.29
C PHE A 848 -23.14 -34.52 3.39
N LEU A 849 -23.94 -33.65 2.80
CA LEU A 849 -23.72 -32.21 2.86
C LEU A 849 -23.93 -31.59 4.25
N ASN A 850 -24.57 -32.29 5.17
CA ASN A 850 -24.77 -31.85 6.57
C ASN A 850 -23.86 -32.55 7.58
N SER A 851 -22.97 -33.47 7.16
CA SER A 851 -22.02 -34.21 8.02
C SER A 851 -20.78 -33.38 8.45
#